data_1d07f7f47d3c6bce2ed39231430f0707
#
_entry.id   1d07f7f47d3c6bce2ed39231430f0707
#
_cell.length_a   1.000
_cell.length_b   1.000
_cell.length_c   1.000
_cell.angle_alpha   90.00
_cell.angle_beta   90.00
_cell.angle_gamma   90.00
#
_symmetry.space_group_name_H-M   'P 1'
#
loop_
_entity.id
_entity.type
_entity.pdbx_description
1 polymer ?
#
loop_
_entity_poly.entity_id
_entity_poly.type
_entity_poly.pdbx_seq_one_letter_code
_entity_poly.pdbx_strand_id
1 'polypeptide(L)'
;MKKNIISMAAAMAVLSACGPGVPQLGKSSLDEVIGAMTLEEKAHLVVGTGMAGFSGDSAVIGATRNLVPGAAGTTYPIERLGIPAVVLADGPAGLRIDPKREGDSATYYCTHFPIGTLLASTWDQELVESVGQSIGNEVLEYGADVLLAPALNIHRNPLCGRNFEYYSEDPLVSGKIAAAYVRGVQSNGVGTSIKHFAVNNQETNRMATDAHVSPRALREIYLKGFEIAVKESAPWTVMSSYNYLNGVYTSENKELQTTMLRDEWGFKGMVMTDWFGGKDAVAQMVAGNDMLQPGLPKQYEAIVKGVQDGALDEAILNQNVKRILEMILQTPHFKGYKYSNKPDLKAHAAVTRQSATEGMVLLKNDNGALPLAADVKNVALFGCTSYDFIAGGTGSGNVNRAYTVSLLDGLKNAGYVVDEALKNSYEAYLKAEKERLSKDKKEWFMPDTRPAEMAVSAQVIREQAAKADVALVTLGRTSGEFLDRMVADFNLTKEEQNMLKAVSDVFHAAGKKVVVVLNIGGVIETASWKSAPDAILCAWQAGQEGGNSVADVLSGKASPSGKLTMTFPVKFEDAASSDNFPIDMRVSTDLMNKGGKKNDVKNVDYTNYEEDIYVGYRYFDTFGKQVSYPFGYGLSYTTFAYDKAAVKADNGVYTVSVEVKNTGKVAGKEVVQLYVSAPDAADANKPEKELKAFAKTKELKPGETTVVTLKVNAADLASYDEAASAWVVTPGNYKFLVGASSRDIKATLEAEVAAATQKTNNILKLQEPMSLLKR
;
A
#
# COMPACT_ATOMS: atom_id res chain seq x y z
N MET A 1 63.36 -47.89 45.08
CA MET A 1 62.57 -46.86 45.68
C MET A 1 61.69 -46.22 44.60
N LYS A 2 60.52 -46.69 44.39
CA LYS A 2 59.45 -46.03 43.58
C LYS A 2 58.13 -46.28 44.28
N LYS A 3 57.48 -45.23 44.79
CA LYS A 3 56.18 -45.30 45.43
C LYS A 3 55.12 -45.28 44.35
N ASN A 4 54.30 -46.29 44.26
CA ASN A 4 53.07 -46.31 43.47
C ASN A 4 51.94 -45.67 44.29
N ILE A 5 51.34 -44.62 43.74
CA ILE A 5 50.12 -44.05 44.26
C ILE A 5 49.00 -44.60 43.37
N ILE A 6 48.08 -45.35 43.96
CA ILE A 6 46.89 -45.86 43.38
C ILE A 6 45.81 -44.75 43.59
N SER A 7 45.37 -44.13 42.50
CA SER A 7 44.21 -43.21 42.53
C SER A 7 42.93 -44.00 42.34
N MET A 8 42.11 -44.00 43.35
CA MET A 8 40.76 -44.57 43.37
C MET A 8 39.83 -43.53 42.77
N ALA A 9 39.36 -43.71 41.55
CA ALA A 9 38.28 -42.86 40.94
C ALA A 9 36.92 -43.35 41.47
N ALA A 10 36.32 -42.56 42.33
CA ALA A 10 34.94 -42.74 42.74
C ALA A 10 34.02 -42.23 41.61
N ALA A 11 33.36 -43.13 40.92
CA ALA A 11 32.30 -42.79 39.99
C ALA A 11 31.06 -42.37 40.78
N MET A 12 30.77 -41.08 40.86
CA MET A 12 29.46 -40.60 41.30
C MET A 12 28.47 -40.81 40.14
N ALA A 13 27.60 -41.79 40.28
CA ALA A 13 26.40 -41.91 39.48
C ALA A 13 25.43 -40.81 39.92
N VAL A 14 25.33 -39.72 39.12
CA VAL A 14 24.27 -38.75 39.28
C VAL A 14 22.99 -39.40 38.75
N LEU A 15 22.17 -39.87 39.65
CA LEU A 15 20.79 -40.21 39.39
C LEU A 15 20.07 -38.89 39.03
N SER A 16 19.90 -38.63 37.73
CA SER A 16 18.99 -37.61 37.24
C SER A 16 17.58 -38.02 37.65
N ALA A 17 17.07 -37.41 38.73
CA ALA A 17 15.67 -37.43 39.01
C ALA A 17 14.95 -36.71 37.82
N CYS A 18 14.22 -37.46 37.01
CA CYS A 18 13.31 -36.92 36.04
C CYS A 18 12.18 -36.20 36.78
N GLY A 19 12.41 -34.95 37.16
CA GLY A 19 11.32 -33.97 37.35
C GLY A 19 10.69 -33.67 36.00
N PRO A 20 9.46 -33.20 35.93
CA PRO A 20 8.84 -32.77 34.68
C PRO A 20 9.79 -31.75 34.04
N GLY A 21 10.27 -32.07 32.81
CA GLY A 21 11.19 -31.19 32.06
C GLY A 21 10.56 -29.80 31.85
N VAL A 22 11.40 -28.77 31.73
CA VAL A 22 10.92 -27.39 31.45
C VAL A 22 10.07 -27.43 30.20
N PRO A 23 8.81 -26.88 30.26
CA PRO A 23 7.92 -26.83 29.10
C PRO A 23 8.59 -26.19 27.90
N GLN A 24 8.38 -26.76 26.72
CA GLN A 24 8.98 -26.30 25.45
C GLN A 24 7.89 -25.92 24.47
N LEU A 25 8.04 -24.77 23.80
CA LEU A 25 7.14 -24.35 22.74
C LEU A 25 7.06 -25.42 21.64
N GLY A 26 5.83 -25.76 21.22
CA GLY A 26 5.57 -26.79 20.21
C GLY A 26 5.62 -28.23 20.72
N LYS A 27 6.01 -28.46 22.02
CA LYS A 27 6.00 -29.78 22.66
C LYS A 27 5.05 -29.82 23.84
N SER A 28 4.93 -28.74 24.58
CA SER A 28 3.97 -28.52 25.67
C SER A 28 2.82 -27.63 25.19
N SER A 29 1.71 -27.61 25.93
CA SER A 29 0.62 -26.68 25.67
C SER A 29 1.10 -25.23 25.85
N LEU A 30 0.46 -24.28 25.17
CA LEU A 30 0.80 -22.88 25.34
C LEU A 30 0.61 -22.39 26.78
N ASP A 31 -0.42 -22.88 27.45
CA ASP A 31 -0.69 -22.49 28.83
C ASP A 31 0.40 -23.01 29.80
N GLU A 32 0.97 -24.19 29.58
CA GLU A 32 2.15 -24.68 30.31
C GLU A 32 3.40 -23.85 30.03
N VAL A 33 3.64 -23.47 28.77
CA VAL A 33 4.78 -22.63 28.40
C VAL A 33 4.64 -21.24 29.03
N ILE A 34 3.47 -20.61 28.94
CA ILE A 34 3.18 -19.30 29.55
C ILE A 34 3.27 -19.35 31.07
N GLY A 35 2.75 -20.42 31.70
CA GLY A 35 2.85 -20.64 33.14
C GLY A 35 4.28 -20.84 33.65
N ALA A 36 5.19 -21.30 32.79
CA ALA A 36 6.61 -21.43 33.10
C ALA A 36 7.44 -20.16 32.87
N MET A 37 6.88 -19.13 32.21
CA MET A 37 7.54 -17.84 32.00
C MET A 37 7.53 -16.99 33.28
N THR A 38 8.63 -16.28 33.53
CA THR A 38 8.66 -15.23 34.53
C THR A 38 7.92 -13.98 34.02
N LEU A 39 7.56 -13.05 34.89
CA LEU A 39 6.97 -11.78 34.51
C LEU A 39 7.89 -10.99 33.57
N GLU A 40 9.19 -10.99 33.85
CA GLU A 40 10.21 -10.32 33.03
C GLU A 40 10.29 -10.93 31.62
N GLU A 41 10.22 -12.26 31.49
CA GLU A 41 10.21 -12.93 30.20
C GLU A 41 8.95 -12.61 29.38
N LYS A 42 7.78 -12.55 30.03
CA LYS A 42 6.53 -12.11 29.39
C LYS A 42 6.63 -10.69 28.91
N ALA A 43 7.14 -9.77 29.76
CA ALA A 43 7.33 -8.37 29.42
C ALA A 43 8.34 -8.17 28.28
N HIS A 44 9.42 -8.97 28.24
CA HIS A 44 10.37 -8.94 27.11
C HIS A 44 9.74 -9.43 25.81
N LEU A 45 8.91 -10.46 25.85
CA LEU A 45 8.32 -11.03 24.64
C LEU A 45 7.31 -10.07 23.96
N VAL A 46 6.59 -9.28 24.73
CA VAL A 46 5.64 -8.28 24.21
C VAL A 46 6.29 -6.94 23.82
N VAL A 47 7.62 -6.83 23.98
CA VAL A 47 8.39 -5.64 23.59
C VAL A 47 9.47 -6.07 22.61
N GLY A 48 9.60 -5.36 21.48
CA GLY A 48 10.62 -5.61 20.49
C GLY A 48 12.04 -5.43 21.04
N THR A 49 13.03 -5.94 20.32
CA THR A 49 14.45 -5.96 20.78
C THR A 49 15.21 -4.66 20.52
N GLY A 50 14.53 -3.61 20.08
CA GLY A 50 15.09 -2.28 19.82
C GLY A 50 15.50 -2.06 18.37
N MET A 51 15.90 -0.83 18.07
CA MET A 51 16.37 -0.37 16.77
C MET A 51 17.71 0.33 16.91
N ALA A 52 18.66 0.04 16.01
CA ALA A 52 19.99 0.64 16.05
C ALA A 52 19.90 2.18 15.96
N GLY A 53 20.65 2.88 16.83
CA GLY A 53 20.67 4.34 16.91
C GLY A 53 19.58 4.98 17.77
N PHE A 54 18.53 4.24 18.16
CA PHE A 54 17.41 4.78 18.94
C PHE A 54 17.26 4.17 20.34
N SER A 55 17.79 2.97 20.55
CA SER A 55 17.61 2.25 21.82
C SER A 55 18.73 2.48 22.84
N GLY A 56 19.68 3.39 22.55
CA GLY A 56 20.88 3.61 23.36
C GLY A 56 21.84 2.42 23.40
N ASP A 57 22.96 2.54 24.16
CA ASP A 57 23.92 1.44 24.33
C ASP A 57 23.36 0.26 25.16
N SER A 58 22.31 0.52 25.93
CA SER A 58 21.50 -0.48 26.62
C SER A 58 20.30 -0.88 25.78
N ALA A 59 20.52 -1.38 24.58
CA ALA A 59 19.48 -2.08 23.84
C ALA A 59 18.82 -3.10 24.74
N VAL A 60 17.49 -3.16 24.71
CA VAL A 60 16.72 -4.02 25.58
C VAL A 60 17.22 -5.44 25.52
N ILE A 61 17.89 -5.86 24.47
CA ILE A 61 18.76 -7.04 24.45
C ILE A 61 19.38 -7.27 23.07
N GLY A 62 20.64 -7.37 23.08
CA GLY A 62 21.65 -7.30 22.11
C GLY A 62 21.71 -8.27 20.96
N ALA A 63 21.24 -9.42 20.93
CA ALA A 63 21.77 -10.46 20.04
C ALA A 63 21.01 -10.66 18.71
N THR A 64 19.77 -10.17 18.60
CA THR A 64 18.90 -10.55 17.48
C THR A 64 18.85 -9.55 16.32
N ARG A 65 19.43 -8.37 16.48
CA ARG A 65 19.43 -7.29 15.46
C ARG A 65 20.07 -7.68 14.13
N ASN A 66 20.95 -8.67 14.14
CA ASN A 66 21.76 -9.04 12.98
C ASN A 66 21.34 -10.38 12.35
N LEU A 67 20.21 -10.96 12.73
CA LEU A 67 19.75 -12.20 12.11
C LEU A 67 19.54 -12.01 10.61
N VAL A 68 18.90 -10.91 10.23
CA VAL A 68 18.81 -10.44 8.84
C VAL A 68 19.15 -8.95 8.84
N PRO A 69 20.34 -8.53 8.42
CA PRO A 69 20.73 -7.12 8.40
C PRO A 69 19.77 -6.27 7.59
N GLY A 70 19.40 -5.11 8.13
CA GLY A 70 18.45 -4.19 7.51
C GLY A 70 16.97 -4.55 7.72
N ALA A 71 16.65 -5.66 8.37
CA ALA A 71 15.29 -5.97 8.81
C ALA A 71 14.82 -4.96 9.86
N ALA A 72 13.50 -4.73 9.92
CA ALA A 72 12.90 -3.68 10.74
C ALA A 72 12.96 -3.97 12.25
N GLY A 73 12.89 -5.23 12.65
CA GLY A 73 12.92 -5.62 14.05
C GLY A 73 12.89 -7.13 14.27
N THR A 74 13.01 -7.53 15.53
CA THR A 74 12.92 -8.93 15.96
C THR A 74 12.16 -9.07 17.26
N THR A 75 11.65 -10.29 17.54
CA THR A 75 11.10 -10.64 18.84
C THR A 75 12.21 -11.12 19.78
N TYR A 76 11.92 -11.09 21.09
CA TYR A 76 12.83 -11.57 22.12
C TYR A 76 12.83 -13.10 22.19
N PRO A 77 14.00 -13.78 22.13
CA PRO A 77 14.09 -15.23 22.28
C PRO A 77 14.07 -15.65 23.75
N ILE A 78 13.43 -16.79 24.07
CA ILE A 78 13.49 -17.42 25.40
C ILE A 78 13.94 -18.86 25.21
N GLU A 79 15.27 -19.05 25.09
CA GLU A 79 15.88 -20.33 24.72
C GLU A 79 15.48 -21.50 25.63
N ARG A 80 15.39 -21.24 26.95
CA ARG A 80 15.02 -22.28 27.91
C ARG A 80 13.62 -22.85 27.71
N LEU A 81 12.73 -22.10 27.01
CA LEU A 81 11.37 -22.49 26.66
C LEU A 81 11.23 -22.87 25.18
N GLY A 82 12.32 -22.91 24.44
CA GLY A 82 12.31 -23.22 23.01
C GLY A 82 11.66 -22.14 22.14
N ILE A 83 11.66 -20.89 22.59
CA ILE A 83 11.08 -19.74 21.87
C ILE A 83 12.21 -19.05 21.10
N PRO A 84 12.24 -19.13 19.75
CA PRO A 84 13.23 -18.44 18.93
C PRO A 84 12.91 -16.96 18.75
N ALA A 85 13.90 -16.17 18.32
CA ALA A 85 13.64 -14.87 17.74
C ALA A 85 12.96 -15.00 16.37
N VAL A 86 12.07 -14.06 16.05
CA VAL A 86 11.38 -13.94 14.78
C VAL A 86 11.78 -12.64 14.11
N VAL A 87 11.99 -12.65 12.80
CA VAL A 87 12.44 -11.50 12.02
C VAL A 87 11.26 -10.80 11.34
N LEU A 88 11.11 -9.52 11.60
CA LEU A 88 10.12 -8.62 10.98
C LEU A 88 10.84 -7.73 9.97
N ALA A 89 10.40 -7.70 8.71
CA ALA A 89 11.06 -6.93 7.67
C ALA A 89 10.07 -6.05 6.90
N ASP A 90 10.48 -4.82 6.56
CA ASP A 90 9.70 -3.93 5.71
C ASP A 90 9.52 -4.47 4.30
N GLY A 91 8.43 -4.03 3.66
CA GLY A 91 8.36 -3.99 2.25
C GLY A 91 7.02 -4.01 1.55
N PRO A 92 6.25 -2.92 1.52
CA PRO A 92 5.04 -2.85 0.68
C PRO A 92 5.33 -2.97 -0.82
N ALA A 93 6.53 -2.60 -1.30
CA ALA A 93 6.93 -2.73 -2.70
C ALA A 93 8.02 -3.81 -2.93
N GLY A 94 8.21 -4.72 -1.98
CA GLY A 94 9.22 -5.77 -1.97
C GLY A 94 10.01 -5.79 -0.67
N LEU A 95 10.66 -6.89 -0.36
CA LEU A 95 11.43 -7.05 0.86
C LEU A 95 12.53 -5.99 0.97
N ARG A 96 12.66 -5.38 2.16
CA ARG A 96 13.72 -4.41 2.48
C ARG A 96 14.69 -5.02 3.47
N ILE A 97 15.90 -5.32 2.99
CA ILE A 97 17.06 -5.76 3.80
C ILE A 97 18.32 -5.04 3.32
N ASP A 98 19.37 -5.06 4.11
CA ASP A 98 20.65 -4.50 3.70
C ASP A 98 21.30 -5.39 2.62
N PRO A 99 21.89 -4.79 1.58
CA PRO A 99 22.53 -5.55 0.52
C PRO A 99 23.89 -6.14 0.93
N LYS A 100 24.42 -5.75 2.08
CA LYS A 100 25.70 -6.23 2.62
C LYS A 100 25.51 -6.89 3.97
N ARG A 101 26.26 -7.98 4.20
CA ARG A 101 26.30 -8.69 5.48
C ARG A 101 27.76 -8.75 5.96
N GLU A 102 27.95 -8.60 7.26
CA GLU A 102 29.30 -8.67 7.86
C GLU A 102 29.92 -10.05 7.64
N GLY A 103 31.20 -10.07 7.22
CA GLY A 103 31.91 -11.31 6.94
C GLY A 103 31.53 -12.00 5.64
N ASP A 104 30.63 -11.45 4.81
CA ASP A 104 30.22 -12.01 3.53
C ASP A 104 30.53 -11.04 2.38
N SER A 105 31.18 -11.55 1.32
CA SER A 105 31.48 -10.77 0.11
C SER A 105 30.28 -10.65 -0.86
N ALA A 106 29.24 -11.46 -0.67
CA ALA A 106 28.04 -11.43 -1.49
C ALA A 106 27.26 -10.13 -1.33
N THR A 107 26.42 -9.84 -2.30
CA THR A 107 25.48 -8.72 -2.25
C THR A 107 24.05 -9.25 -2.37
N TYR A 108 23.23 -8.93 -1.40
CA TYR A 108 21.86 -9.40 -1.26
C TYR A 108 20.89 -8.32 -1.69
N TYR A 109 20.47 -8.38 -2.94
CA TYR A 109 19.47 -7.47 -3.50
C TYR A 109 18.08 -8.10 -3.44
N CYS A 110 17.06 -7.25 -3.32
CA CYS A 110 15.66 -7.65 -3.44
C CYS A 110 15.04 -7.05 -4.69
N THR A 111 13.95 -7.65 -5.15
CA THR A 111 13.17 -7.14 -6.27
C THR A 111 12.32 -5.96 -5.83
N HIS A 112 12.43 -4.83 -6.52
CA HIS A 112 11.52 -3.71 -6.34
C HIS A 112 10.33 -3.89 -7.27
N PHE A 113 9.20 -4.30 -6.73
CA PHE A 113 7.93 -4.44 -7.43
C PHE A 113 7.27 -3.08 -7.65
N PRO A 114 6.24 -2.99 -8.51
CA PRO A 114 5.44 -1.78 -8.65
C PRO A 114 4.79 -1.36 -7.33
N ILE A 115 4.58 -0.06 -7.18
CA ILE A 115 3.90 0.50 -5.98
C ILE A 115 2.45 0.01 -5.85
N GLY A 116 1.90 0.10 -4.63
CA GLY A 116 0.54 -0.35 -4.33
C GLY A 116 -0.54 0.24 -5.26
N THR A 117 -0.46 1.54 -5.53
CA THR A 117 -1.36 2.24 -6.47
C THR A 117 -1.36 1.61 -7.87
N LEU A 118 -0.17 1.25 -8.39
CA LEU A 118 -0.06 0.58 -9.69
C LEU A 118 -0.62 -0.82 -9.63
N LEU A 119 -0.28 -1.61 -8.60
CA LEU A 119 -0.80 -2.97 -8.44
C LEU A 119 -2.34 -2.97 -8.37
N ALA A 120 -2.93 -2.02 -7.64
CA ALA A 120 -4.38 -1.87 -7.60
C ALA A 120 -4.98 -1.47 -8.96
N SER A 121 -4.25 -0.65 -9.75
CA SER A 121 -4.67 -0.24 -11.10
C SER A 121 -4.72 -1.40 -12.09
N THR A 122 -4.17 -2.57 -11.76
CA THR A 122 -4.37 -3.80 -12.54
C THR A 122 -5.81 -4.31 -12.46
N TRP A 123 -6.52 -4.07 -11.36
CA TRP A 123 -7.82 -4.68 -11.03
C TRP A 123 -7.82 -6.21 -11.14
N ASP A 124 -6.66 -6.82 -11.01
CA ASP A 124 -6.41 -8.24 -11.22
C ASP A 124 -5.88 -8.89 -9.95
N GLN A 125 -6.76 -9.55 -9.20
CA GLN A 125 -6.41 -10.20 -7.94
C GLN A 125 -5.43 -11.37 -8.15
N GLU A 126 -5.57 -12.14 -9.25
CA GLU A 126 -4.69 -13.29 -9.53
C GLU A 126 -3.25 -12.80 -9.81
N LEU A 127 -3.11 -11.71 -10.57
CA LEU A 127 -1.81 -11.11 -10.84
C LEU A 127 -1.17 -10.54 -9.56
N VAL A 128 -1.93 -9.84 -8.71
CA VAL A 128 -1.42 -9.32 -7.44
C VAL A 128 -1.05 -10.45 -6.48
N GLU A 129 -1.79 -11.55 -6.47
CA GLU A 129 -1.43 -12.75 -5.71
C GLU A 129 -0.08 -13.33 -6.17
N SER A 130 0.19 -13.36 -7.49
CA SER A 130 1.49 -13.81 -8.03
C SER A 130 2.65 -12.87 -7.65
N VAL A 131 2.39 -11.56 -7.57
CA VAL A 131 3.35 -10.58 -7.01
C VAL A 131 3.62 -10.90 -5.53
N GLY A 132 2.57 -11.14 -4.75
CA GLY A 132 2.70 -11.56 -3.35
C GLY A 132 3.51 -12.85 -3.19
N GLN A 133 3.29 -13.84 -4.06
CA GLN A 133 4.07 -15.09 -4.07
C GLN A 133 5.55 -14.84 -4.30
N SER A 134 5.90 -13.96 -5.23
CA SER A 134 7.30 -13.60 -5.52
C SER A 134 7.95 -12.89 -4.33
N ILE A 135 7.25 -11.93 -3.72
CA ILE A 135 7.75 -11.23 -2.51
C ILE A 135 7.91 -12.21 -1.35
N GLY A 136 6.92 -13.08 -1.11
CA GLY A 136 6.96 -14.07 -0.04
C GLY A 136 8.11 -15.07 -0.20
N ASN A 137 8.48 -15.41 -1.43
CA ASN A 137 9.65 -16.22 -1.71
C ASN A 137 10.96 -15.51 -1.30
N GLU A 138 11.09 -14.22 -1.58
CA GLU A 138 12.26 -13.45 -1.11
C GLU A 138 12.29 -13.34 0.42
N VAL A 139 11.14 -13.14 1.07
CA VAL A 139 11.03 -13.13 2.54
C VAL A 139 11.53 -14.45 3.13
N LEU A 140 11.04 -15.58 2.61
CA LEU A 140 11.42 -16.91 3.05
C LEU A 140 12.92 -17.18 2.83
N GLU A 141 13.41 -16.95 1.60
CA GLU A 141 14.76 -17.32 1.20
C GLU A 141 15.85 -16.41 1.78
N TYR A 142 15.51 -15.20 2.22
CA TYR A 142 16.42 -14.30 2.93
C TYR A 142 16.34 -14.41 4.46
N GLY A 143 15.47 -15.28 4.99
CA GLY A 143 15.39 -15.60 6.41
C GLY A 143 14.56 -14.62 7.25
N ALA A 144 13.63 -13.87 6.62
CA ALA A 144 12.63 -13.13 7.36
C ALA A 144 11.37 -13.99 7.59
N ASP A 145 10.59 -13.69 8.63
CA ASP A 145 9.42 -14.47 9.02
C ASP A 145 8.10 -13.75 8.73
N VAL A 146 8.07 -12.43 8.93
CA VAL A 146 6.88 -11.60 8.72
C VAL A 146 7.24 -10.38 7.91
N LEU A 147 6.53 -10.16 6.81
CA LEU A 147 6.61 -8.96 6.01
C LEU A 147 5.66 -7.90 6.55
N LEU A 148 6.15 -6.68 6.78
CA LEU A 148 5.36 -5.53 7.27
C LEU A 148 4.61 -4.87 6.10
N ALA A 149 3.72 -5.62 5.49
CA ALA A 149 2.90 -5.28 4.32
C ALA A 149 1.68 -6.22 4.24
N PRO A 150 0.68 -5.85 3.42
CA PRO A 150 0.51 -4.63 2.64
C PRO A 150 0.00 -3.44 3.45
N ALA A 151 0.17 -2.22 2.90
CA ALA A 151 -0.46 -1.01 3.40
C ALA A 151 -1.73 -0.73 2.59
N LEU A 152 -2.86 -0.43 3.27
CA LEU A 152 -4.17 -0.36 2.60
C LEU A 152 -5.09 0.77 3.08
N ASN A 153 -4.54 1.84 3.65
CA ASN A 153 -5.31 3.03 3.98
C ASN A 153 -5.93 3.65 2.72
N ILE A 154 -6.99 4.43 2.91
CA ILE A 154 -7.74 5.01 1.79
C ILE A 154 -6.99 6.22 1.19
N HIS A 155 -7.00 6.38 -0.13
CA HIS A 155 -6.59 7.60 -0.82
C HIS A 155 -7.61 8.71 -0.53
N ARG A 156 -7.52 9.33 0.65
CA ARG A 156 -8.43 10.36 1.10
C ARG A 156 -8.16 11.71 0.44
N ASN A 157 -6.88 12.08 0.36
CA ASN A 157 -6.42 13.35 -0.20
C ASN A 157 -5.28 13.13 -1.20
N PRO A 158 -5.27 13.83 -2.35
CA PRO A 158 -4.22 13.69 -3.36
C PRO A 158 -2.79 13.95 -2.85
N LEU A 159 -2.64 14.75 -1.78
CA LEU A 159 -1.33 15.16 -1.27
C LEU A 159 -0.76 14.22 -0.21
N CYS A 160 -1.51 13.23 0.30
CA CYS A 160 -0.96 12.29 1.29
C CYS A 160 0.29 11.59 0.76
N GLY A 161 1.39 11.73 1.49
CA GLY A 161 2.70 11.24 1.07
C GLY A 161 2.76 9.73 0.82
N ARG A 162 2.02 8.94 1.59
CA ARG A 162 2.01 7.48 1.51
C ARG A 162 0.98 6.89 0.55
N ASN A 163 0.23 7.71 -0.22
CA ASN A 163 -0.70 7.18 -1.22
C ASN A 163 -0.04 6.20 -2.21
N PHE A 164 1.25 6.36 -2.52
CA PHE A 164 1.96 5.46 -3.43
C PHE A 164 1.89 3.99 -3.02
N GLU A 165 1.96 3.68 -1.73
CA GLU A 165 1.93 2.31 -1.20
C GLU A 165 0.51 1.82 -0.86
N TYR A 166 -0.47 2.74 -0.83
CA TYR A 166 -1.88 2.43 -0.66
C TYR A 166 -2.52 2.09 -2.01
N TYR A 167 -3.74 1.56 -1.99
CA TYR A 167 -4.34 0.97 -3.19
C TYR A 167 -5.36 1.87 -3.88
N SER A 168 -6.31 2.46 -3.15
CA SER A 168 -7.48 3.10 -3.77
C SER A 168 -8.18 4.09 -2.85
N GLU A 169 -9.00 4.97 -3.46
CA GLU A 169 -10.04 5.73 -2.75
C GLU A 169 -11.26 4.87 -2.39
N ASP A 170 -11.37 3.68 -2.99
CA ASP A 170 -12.48 2.75 -2.77
C ASP A 170 -12.06 1.61 -1.84
N PRO A 171 -12.79 1.36 -0.73
CA PRO A 171 -12.44 0.33 0.25
C PRO A 171 -12.59 -1.11 -0.28
N LEU A 172 -13.46 -1.35 -1.26
CA LEU A 172 -13.60 -2.69 -1.86
C LEU A 172 -12.34 -3.03 -2.68
N VAL A 173 -11.87 -2.11 -3.52
CA VAL A 173 -10.64 -2.30 -4.28
C VAL A 173 -9.46 -2.48 -3.33
N SER A 174 -9.32 -1.59 -2.32
CA SER A 174 -8.25 -1.69 -1.34
C SER A 174 -8.25 -3.02 -0.60
N GLY A 175 -9.40 -3.48 -0.13
CA GLY A 175 -9.52 -4.73 0.62
C GLY A 175 -9.27 -5.97 -0.23
N LYS A 176 -9.82 -6.03 -1.45
CA LYS A 176 -9.65 -7.18 -2.36
C LYS A 176 -8.21 -7.34 -2.85
N ILE A 177 -7.56 -6.24 -3.22
CA ILE A 177 -6.17 -6.24 -3.65
C ILE A 177 -5.24 -6.59 -2.49
N ALA A 178 -5.49 -6.03 -1.29
CA ALA A 178 -4.73 -6.39 -0.09
C ALA A 178 -4.89 -7.87 0.25
N ALA A 179 -6.10 -8.43 0.19
CA ALA A 179 -6.34 -9.84 0.45
C ALA A 179 -5.59 -10.75 -0.54
N ALA A 180 -5.56 -10.40 -1.82
CA ALA A 180 -4.79 -11.13 -2.83
C ALA A 180 -3.28 -11.10 -2.53
N TYR A 181 -2.75 -9.92 -2.21
CA TYR A 181 -1.35 -9.76 -1.82
C TYR A 181 -0.99 -10.63 -0.59
N VAL A 182 -1.83 -10.60 0.46
CA VAL A 182 -1.65 -11.40 1.68
C VAL A 182 -1.63 -12.89 1.36
N ARG A 183 -2.60 -13.40 0.59
CA ARG A 183 -2.62 -14.82 0.20
C ARG A 183 -1.36 -15.22 -0.54
N GLY A 184 -0.91 -14.37 -1.47
CA GLY A 184 0.32 -14.62 -2.23
C GLY A 184 1.55 -14.70 -1.34
N VAL A 185 1.78 -13.74 -0.46
CA VAL A 185 2.93 -13.74 0.47
C VAL A 185 2.86 -14.96 1.40
N GLN A 186 1.72 -15.18 2.05
CA GLN A 186 1.55 -16.25 3.05
C GLN A 186 1.59 -17.65 2.44
N SER A 187 1.39 -17.82 1.14
CA SER A 187 1.53 -19.11 0.46
C SER A 187 2.94 -19.70 0.55
N ASN A 188 3.95 -18.87 0.85
CA ASN A 188 5.33 -19.30 1.10
C ASN A 188 5.58 -19.73 2.56
N GLY A 189 4.57 -19.71 3.42
CA GLY A 189 4.73 -20.05 4.84
C GLY A 189 5.38 -18.96 5.69
N VAL A 190 5.42 -17.72 5.20
CA VAL A 190 5.80 -16.50 5.92
C VAL A 190 4.57 -15.67 6.24
N GLY A 191 4.66 -14.77 7.23
CA GLY A 191 3.54 -13.93 7.65
C GLY A 191 3.48 -12.59 6.92
N THR A 192 2.33 -11.91 7.08
CA THR A 192 2.11 -10.51 6.68
C THR A 192 1.63 -9.70 7.86
N SER A 193 1.86 -8.38 7.80
CA SER A 193 1.27 -7.41 8.72
C SER A 193 0.53 -6.36 7.93
N ILE A 194 -0.79 -6.46 7.86
CA ILE A 194 -1.60 -5.43 7.18
C ILE A 194 -1.57 -4.14 7.99
N LYS A 195 -1.42 -3.00 7.29
CA LYS A 195 -1.16 -1.69 7.92
C LYS A 195 -1.78 -0.53 7.17
N HIS A 196 -1.98 0.63 7.77
CA HIS A 196 -1.81 0.99 9.18
C HIS A 196 -3.19 1.10 9.82
N PHE A 197 -3.47 0.31 10.82
CA PHE A 197 -4.78 0.17 11.42
C PHE A 197 -4.97 1.15 12.60
N ALA A 198 -5.66 2.33 12.38
CA ALA A 198 -6.36 2.76 11.18
C ALA A 198 -6.25 4.28 10.99
N VAL A 199 -6.75 4.74 9.83
CA VAL A 199 -6.93 6.18 9.53
C VAL A 199 -5.61 6.96 9.48
N ASN A 200 -4.52 6.35 9.04
CA ASN A 200 -3.27 7.05 8.76
C ASN A 200 -3.30 7.66 7.35
N ASN A 201 -3.94 8.82 7.20
CA ASN A 201 -4.21 9.46 5.92
C ASN A 201 -3.47 10.79 5.72
N GLN A 202 -2.50 11.11 6.57
CA GLN A 202 -1.56 12.23 6.45
C GLN A 202 -0.24 11.89 7.12
N GLU A 203 0.85 12.47 6.62
CA GLU A 203 2.20 12.33 7.20
C GLU A 203 2.53 13.50 8.13
N THR A 204 1.96 14.66 7.87
CA THR A 204 2.13 15.84 8.72
C THR A 204 1.64 15.55 10.13
N ASN A 205 2.57 15.64 11.09
CA ASN A 205 2.34 15.39 12.53
C ASN A 205 1.68 14.02 12.81
N ARG A 206 1.94 13.00 11.97
CA ARG A 206 1.26 11.68 11.99
C ARG A 206 1.30 10.98 13.36
N MET A 207 2.33 11.24 14.18
CA MET A 207 2.49 10.60 15.49
C MET A 207 1.69 11.28 16.61
N ALA A 208 1.04 12.41 16.33
CA ALA A 208 0.30 13.17 17.34
C ALA A 208 -1.03 13.75 16.83
N THR A 209 -1.30 13.70 15.53
CA THR A 209 -2.56 14.17 14.95
C THR A 209 -3.73 13.30 15.41
N ASP A 210 -4.87 13.94 15.70
CA ASP A 210 -6.13 13.26 16.06
C ASP A 210 -7.08 13.27 14.85
N ALA A 211 -7.35 12.11 14.27
CA ALA A 211 -8.32 11.96 13.20
C ALA A 211 -9.73 11.86 13.80
N HIS A 212 -10.54 12.91 13.59
CA HIS A 212 -11.94 12.94 13.99
C HIS A 212 -12.79 12.41 12.84
N VAL A 213 -13.36 11.22 13.02
CA VAL A 213 -14.08 10.49 11.97
C VAL A 213 -15.40 9.94 12.53
N SER A 214 -16.50 10.13 11.80
CA SER A 214 -17.79 9.57 12.18
C SER A 214 -17.75 8.04 12.24
N PRO A 215 -18.52 7.39 13.13
CA PRO A 215 -18.63 5.93 13.15
C PRO A 215 -19.09 5.34 11.81
N ARG A 216 -19.91 6.07 11.06
CA ARG A 216 -20.35 5.68 9.72
C ARG A 216 -19.19 5.65 8.73
N ALA A 217 -18.45 6.75 8.60
CA ALA A 217 -17.31 6.83 7.70
C ALA A 217 -16.21 5.83 8.08
N LEU A 218 -15.99 5.60 9.39
CA LEU A 218 -15.08 4.55 9.84
C LEU A 218 -15.48 3.19 9.29
N ARG A 219 -16.74 2.78 9.45
CA ARG A 219 -17.22 1.45 9.07
C ARG A 219 -17.40 1.26 7.57
N GLU A 220 -17.88 2.30 6.86
CA GLU A 220 -18.16 2.21 5.42
C GLU A 220 -16.91 2.43 4.55
N ILE A 221 -15.93 3.24 5.02
CA ILE A 221 -14.78 3.68 4.22
C ILE A 221 -13.44 3.22 4.82
N TYR A 222 -13.07 3.77 6.00
CA TYR A 222 -11.67 3.67 6.48
C TYR A 222 -11.29 2.31 7.07
N LEU A 223 -12.25 1.57 7.61
CA LEU A 223 -12.06 0.25 8.20
C LEU A 223 -12.51 -0.88 7.25
N LYS A 224 -13.35 -0.58 6.25
CA LYS A 224 -13.94 -1.60 5.37
C LYS A 224 -12.90 -2.41 4.59
N GLY A 225 -11.84 -1.77 4.09
CA GLY A 225 -10.75 -2.46 3.41
C GLY A 225 -10.03 -3.45 4.33
N PHE A 226 -9.79 -3.07 5.60
CA PHE A 226 -9.21 -3.97 6.61
C PHE A 226 -10.14 -5.13 6.95
N GLU A 227 -11.44 -4.89 7.10
CA GLU A 227 -12.44 -5.94 7.32
C GLU A 227 -12.39 -7.00 6.23
N ILE A 228 -12.37 -6.56 4.95
CA ILE A 228 -12.27 -7.46 3.78
C ILE A 228 -10.97 -8.25 3.83
N ALA A 229 -9.83 -7.59 4.05
CA ALA A 229 -8.53 -8.24 4.10
C ALA A 229 -8.45 -9.28 5.22
N VAL A 230 -8.94 -8.95 6.42
CA VAL A 230 -8.97 -9.89 7.56
C VAL A 230 -9.81 -11.12 7.25
N LYS A 231 -11.04 -10.91 6.72
CA LYS A 231 -11.99 -12.01 6.48
C LYS A 231 -11.62 -12.89 5.28
N GLU A 232 -10.98 -12.32 4.25
CA GLU A 232 -10.70 -13.05 3.00
C GLU A 232 -9.29 -13.63 2.90
N SER A 233 -8.36 -13.20 3.76
CA SER A 233 -6.98 -13.67 3.67
C SER A 233 -6.32 -14.08 4.98
N ALA A 234 -6.98 -13.85 6.11
CA ALA A 234 -6.49 -14.20 7.44
C ALA A 234 -4.99 -13.81 7.65
N PRO A 235 -4.64 -12.52 7.59
CA PRO A 235 -3.27 -12.08 7.81
C PRO A 235 -2.77 -12.53 9.19
N TRP A 236 -1.49 -12.91 9.30
CA TRP A 236 -0.94 -13.35 10.59
C TRP A 236 -0.90 -12.22 11.61
N THR A 237 -0.67 -11.01 11.14
CA THR A 237 -0.58 -9.84 12.02
C THR A 237 -1.24 -8.60 11.43
N VAL A 238 -1.56 -7.66 12.31
CA VAL A 238 -2.04 -6.30 11.99
C VAL A 238 -1.12 -5.31 12.68
N MET A 239 -0.78 -4.20 12.00
CA MET A 239 -0.01 -3.10 12.58
C MET A 239 -0.93 -1.92 12.86
N SER A 240 -1.00 -1.49 14.13
CA SER A 240 -1.72 -0.28 14.52
C SER A 240 -1.00 0.97 14.00
N SER A 241 -1.76 2.03 13.70
CA SER A 241 -1.22 3.28 13.16
C SER A 241 -0.65 4.20 14.24
N TYR A 242 -0.01 5.29 13.80
CA TYR A 242 0.62 6.27 14.69
C TYR A 242 -0.37 7.22 15.39
N ASN A 243 -1.44 7.58 14.69
CA ASN A 243 -2.34 8.68 15.02
C ASN A 243 -3.31 8.35 16.16
N TYR A 244 -3.88 9.40 16.73
CA TYR A 244 -5.11 9.26 17.51
C TYR A 244 -6.31 9.04 16.57
N LEU A 245 -7.32 8.39 17.08
CA LEU A 245 -8.63 8.26 16.46
C LEU A 245 -9.70 8.64 17.49
N ASN A 246 -10.41 9.73 17.23
CA ASN A 246 -11.45 10.24 18.13
C ASN A 246 -10.96 10.37 19.59
N GLY A 247 -9.75 10.91 19.76
CA GLY A 247 -9.16 11.21 21.07
C GLY A 247 -8.31 10.10 21.70
N VAL A 248 -8.25 8.90 21.13
CA VAL A 248 -7.49 7.76 21.67
C VAL A 248 -6.48 7.27 20.63
N TYR A 249 -5.22 7.03 21.02
CA TYR A 249 -4.25 6.39 20.11
C TYR A 249 -4.80 5.06 19.59
N THR A 250 -4.65 4.80 18.30
CA THR A 250 -5.13 3.55 17.69
C THR A 250 -4.54 2.32 18.39
N SER A 251 -3.28 2.38 18.81
CA SER A 251 -2.61 1.29 19.55
C SER A 251 -3.10 1.11 20.99
N GLU A 252 -3.79 2.12 21.56
CA GLU A 252 -4.32 2.14 22.92
C GLU A 252 -5.86 2.00 22.95
N ASN A 253 -6.48 1.86 21.77
CA ASN A 253 -7.93 1.88 21.60
C ASN A 253 -8.52 0.46 21.65
N LYS A 254 -9.06 0.08 22.80
CA LYS A 254 -9.69 -1.23 22.99
C LYS A 254 -10.92 -1.46 22.10
N GLU A 255 -11.70 -0.40 21.83
CA GLU A 255 -12.87 -0.50 20.94
C GLU A 255 -12.45 -0.88 19.53
N LEU A 256 -11.31 -0.30 19.05
CA LEU A 256 -10.76 -0.60 17.73
C LEU A 256 -10.07 -1.97 17.69
N GLN A 257 -9.13 -2.23 18.63
CA GLN A 257 -8.25 -3.38 18.62
C GLN A 257 -8.92 -4.70 19.04
N THR A 258 -9.81 -4.62 20.03
CA THR A 258 -10.50 -5.80 20.57
C THR A 258 -11.92 -5.87 20.03
N THR A 259 -12.78 -4.90 20.33
CA THR A 259 -14.20 -5.01 20.00
C THR A 259 -14.44 -5.09 18.50
N MET A 260 -13.84 -4.18 17.70
CA MET A 260 -14.02 -4.18 16.25
C MET A 260 -13.24 -5.32 15.59
N LEU A 261 -11.91 -5.31 15.76
CA LEU A 261 -11.02 -6.20 15.00
C LEU A 261 -11.21 -7.67 15.41
N ARG A 262 -11.30 -7.97 16.71
CA ARG A 262 -11.36 -9.35 17.21
C ARG A 262 -12.77 -9.86 17.38
N ASP A 263 -13.64 -9.11 18.07
CA ASP A 263 -14.97 -9.63 18.44
C ASP A 263 -15.93 -9.54 17.24
N GLU A 264 -15.95 -8.42 16.47
CA GLU A 264 -16.84 -8.29 15.31
C GLU A 264 -16.29 -8.99 14.05
N TRP A 265 -14.98 -8.86 13.76
CA TRP A 265 -14.41 -9.42 12.52
C TRP A 265 -13.79 -10.80 12.70
N GLY A 266 -13.53 -11.21 13.93
CA GLY A 266 -13.01 -12.54 14.25
C GLY A 266 -11.50 -12.71 14.02
N PHE A 267 -10.72 -11.61 13.99
CA PHE A 267 -9.27 -11.67 13.85
C PHE A 267 -8.63 -12.45 15.01
N LYS A 268 -7.80 -13.43 14.71
CA LYS A 268 -7.14 -14.30 15.70
C LYS A 268 -5.65 -14.03 15.86
N GLY A 269 -5.04 -13.31 14.93
CA GLY A 269 -3.62 -13.09 14.88
C GLY A 269 -3.10 -12.07 15.91
N MET A 270 -1.82 -11.74 15.79
CA MET A 270 -1.12 -10.78 16.63
C MET A 270 -1.31 -9.35 16.11
N VAL A 271 -1.47 -8.38 17.02
CA VAL A 271 -1.39 -6.95 16.70
C VAL A 271 -0.08 -6.38 17.21
N MET A 272 0.63 -5.65 16.36
CA MET A 272 1.83 -4.89 16.75
C MET A 272 1.61 -3.39 16.56
N THR A 273 2.39 -2.56 17.27
CA THR A 273 2.44 -1.12 16.98
C THR A 273 3.22 -0.87 15.69
N ASP A 274 2.95 0.23 15.01
CA ASP A 274 3.97 0.86 14.17
C ASP A 274 5.14 1.34 15.06
N TRP A 275 6.31 1.60 14.45
CA TRP A 275 7.55 1.92 15.17
C TRP A 275 7.41 3.21 15.98
N PHE A 276 7.54 3.10 17.31
CA PHE A 276 7.33 4.18 18.29
C PHE A 276 5.87 4.65 18.43
N GLY A 277 4.88 3.92 17.90
CA GLY A 277 3.46 4.28 17.96
C GLY A 277 2.91 4.20 19.37
N GLY A 278 2.04 5.18 19.74
CA GLY A 278 1.42 5.26 21.07
C GLY A 278 2.34 5.77 22.18
N LYS A 279 1.84 5.80 23.42
CA LYS A 279 2.56 6.36 24.57
C LYS A 279 2.50 5.49 25.83
N ASP A 280 1.37 4.83 26.08
CA ASP A 280 1.10 4.09 27.31
C ASP A 280 1.15 2.58 27.04
N ALA A 281 2.27 1.94 27.45
CA ALA A 281 2.48 0.52 27.25
C ALA A 281 1.44 -0.36 27.95
N VAL A 282 0.92 0.06 29.12
CA VAL A 282 -0.11 -0.66 29.84
C VAL A 282 -1.45 -0.56 29.10
N ALA A 283 -1.81 0.64 28.64
CA ALA A 283 -3.03 0.85 27.86
C ALA A 283 -2.99 0.06 26.53
N GLN A 284 -1.83 -0.03 25.89
CA GLN A 284 -1.62 -0.84 24.67
C GLN A 284 -1.87 -2.33 24.93
N MET A 285 -1.34 -2.89 26.02
CA MET A 285 -1.61 -4.29 26.40
C MET A 285 -3.10 -4.51 26.65
N VAL A 286 -3.74 -3.63 27.42
CA VAL A 286 -5.18 -3.69 27.73
C VAL A 286 -6.05 -3.56 26.48
N ALA A 287 -5.62 -2.77 25.52
CA ALA A 287 -6.33 -2.63 24.25
C ALA A 287 -6.26 -3.89 23.35
N GLY A 288 -5.32 -4.79 23.59
CA GLY A 288 -5.09 -5.97 22.77
C GLY A 288 -4.07 -5.75 21.65
N ASN A 289 -3.22 -4.72 21.79
CA ASN A 289 -2.02 -4.54 20.99
C ASN A 289 -0.92 -5.41 21.63
N ASP A 290 -0.55 -6.49 20.98
CA ASP A 290 0.19 -7.58 21.61
C ASP A 290 1.71 -7.36 21.64
N MET A 291 2.25 -6.54 20.72
CA MET A 291 3.70 -6.30 20.61
C MET A 291 4.02 -4.83 20.35
N LEU A 292 4.94 -4.28 21.13
CA LEU A 292 5.38 -2.89 21.04
C LEU A 292 6.69 -2.79 20.26
N GLN A 293 6.68 -2.15 19.09
CA GLN A 293 7.82 -1.98 18.21
C GLN A 293 8.36 -0.53 18.23
N PRO A 294 9.65 -0.33 18.06
CA PRO A 294 10.75 -1.30 17.96
C PRO A 294 11.14 -1.95 19.30
N GLY A 295 10.58 -1.48 20.40
CA GLY A 295 10.89 -1.86 21.76
C GLY A 295 11.82 -0.86 22.46
N LEU A 296 11.35 -0.34 23.60
CA LEU A 296 12.09 0.61 24.43
C LEU A 296 12.18 0.09 25.87
N PRO A 297 13.31 0.32 26.58
CA PRO A 297 13.46 -0.10 27.99
C PRO A 297 12.31 0.38 28.88
N LYS A 298 11.86 1.63 28.71
CA LYS A 298 10.75 2.21 29.47
C LYS A 298 9.41 1.47 29.29
N GLN A 299 9.19 0.82 28.12
CA GLN A 299 7.97 0.05 27.86
C GLN A 299 7.99 -1.26 28.65
N TYR A 300 9.13 -1.95 28.65
CA TYR A 300 9.35 -3.13 29.48
C TYR A 300 9.15 -2.83 30.97
N GLU A 301 9.80 -1.77 31.49
CA GLU A 301 9.67 -1.34 32.87
C GLU A 301 8.22 -1.01 33.25
N ALA A 302 7.50 -0.32 32.36
CA ALA A 302 6.08 0.04 32.58
C ALA A 302 5.18 -1.20 32.65
N ILE A 303 5.42 -2.21 31.83
CA ILE A 303 4.64 -3.46 31.83
C ILE A 303 4.89 -4.26 33.11
N VAL A 304 6.17 -4.46 33.50
CA VAL A 304 6.52 -5.15 34.74
C VAL A 304 5.89 -4.45 35.95
N LYS A 305 6.08 -3.13 36.03
CA LYS A 305 5.48 -2.32 37.11
C LYS A 305 3.95 -2.37 37.07
N GLY A 306 3.34 -2.27 35.90
CA GLY A 306 1.89 -2.32 35.74
C GLY A 306 1.27 -3.59 36.30
N VAL A 307 1.91 -4.75 36.08
CA VAL A 307 1.46 -6.02 36.69
C VAL A 307 1.67 -6.01 38.20
N GLN A 308 2.83 -5.57 38.67
CA GLN A 308 3.13 -5.53 40.10
C GLN A 308 2.20 -4.62 40.90
N ASP A 309 1.80 -3.48 40.31
CA ASP A 309 0.91 -2.49 40.92
C ASP A 309 -0.59 -2.82 40.69
N GLY A 310 -0.91 -3.84 39.91
CA GLY A 310 -2.27 -4.22 39.54
C GLY A 310 -2.95 -3.31 38.51
N ALA A 311 -2.22 -2.44 37.85
CA ALA A 311 -2.71 -1.62 36.73
C ALA A 311 -2.88 -2.43 35.44
N LEU A 312 -2.12 -3.53 35.27
CA LEU A 312 -2.25 -4.51 34.20
C LEU A 312 -2.53 -5.88 34.81
N ASP A 313 -3.69 -6.45 34.48
CA ASP A 313 -4.00 -7.83 34.84
C ASP A 313 -3.06 -8.78 34.11
N GLU A 314 -2.37 -9.64 34.84
CA GLU A 314 -1.45 -10.63 34.28
C GLU A 314 -2.15 -11.58 33.28
N ALA A 315 -3.45 -11.81 33.42
CA ALA A 315 -4.23 -12.60 32.49
C ALA A 315 -4.33 -11.93 31.11
N ILE A 316 -4.39 -10.59 31.06
CA ILE A 316 -4.32 -9.81 29.80
C ILE A 316 -2.93 -9.96 29.16
N LEU A 317 -1.87 -9.78 29.96
CA LEU A 317 -0.50 -9.97 29.47
C LEU A 317 -0.28 -11.40 28.94
N ASN A 318 -0.79 -12.41 29.64
CA ASN A 318 -0.74 -13.80 29.19
C ASN A 318 -1.45 -14.01 27.85
N GLN A 319 -2.58 -13.32 27.63
CA GLN A 319 -3.29 -13.39 26.35
C GLN A 319 -2.51 -12.74 25.21
N ASN A 320 -1.82 -11.61 25.47
CA ASN A 320 -0.95 -10.97 24.49
C ASN A 320 0.24 -11.88 24.14
N VAL A 321 0.91 -12.44 25.15
CA VAL A 321 1.97 -13.44 25.00
C VAL A 321 1.48 -14.64 24.18
N LYS A 322 0.30 -15.16 24.47
CA LYS A 322 -0.29 -16.31 23.75
C LYS A 322 -0.38 -16.06 22.25
N ARG A 323 -0.87 -14.89 21.84
CA ARG A 323 -1.01 -14.54 20.41
C ARG A 323 0.35 -14.42 19.71
N ILE A 324 1.37 -13.93 20.42
CA ILE A 324 2.76 -13.90 19.89
C ILE A 324 3.28 -15.32 19.72
N LEU A 325 3.10 -16.21 20.70
CA LEU A 325 3.54 -17.61 20.60
C LEU A 325 2.80 -18.36 19.48
N GLU A 326 1.50 -18.12 19.30
CA GLU A 326 0.72 -18.67 18.18
C GLU A 326 1.27 -18.24 16.82
N MET A 327 1.71 -16.99 16.70
CA MET A 327 2.38 -16.48 15.50
C MET A 327 3.76 -17.14 15.32
N ILE A 328 4.58 -17.22 16.39
CA ILE A 328 5.91 -17.84 16.35
C ILE A 328 5.85 -19.29 15.87
N LEU A 329 4.88 -20.07 16.33
CA LEU A 329 4.67 -21.47 15.90
C LEU A 329 4.48 -21.63 14.38
N GLN A 330 4.03 -20.58 13.70
CA GLN A 330 3.81 -20.61 12.25
C GLN A 330 5.07 -20.28 11.45
N THR A 331 6.07 -19.64 12.07
CA THR A 331 7.23 -19.08 11.38
C THR A 331 8.18 -20.13 10.81
N PRO A 332 8.88 -19.80 9.71
CA PRO A 332 9.97 -20.63 9.18
C PRO A 332 11.07 -20.87 10.21
N HIS A 333 11.44 -19.85 11.01
CA HIS A 333 12.46 -20.00 12.06
C HIS A 333 12.08 -21.06 13.08
N PHE A 334 10.85 -21.03 13.60
CA PHE A 334 10.37 -22.04 14.54
C PHE A 334 10.37 -23.45 13.94
N LYS A 335 9.96 -23.55 12.66
CA LYS A 335 9.91 -24.83 11.91
C LYS A 335 11.30 -25.33 11.50
N GLY A 336 12.34 -24.56 11.76
CA GLY A 336 13.73 -24.93 11.42
C GLY A 336 14.03 -24.91 9.93
N TYR A 337 13.29 -24.10 9.14
CA TYR A 337 13.55 -23.93 7.72
C TYR A 337 14.96 -23.41 7.46
N LYS A 338 15.61 -23.95 6.45
CA LYS A 338 16.97 -23.56 6.04
C LYS A 338 16.88 -22.72 4.77
N TYR A 339 16.88 -21.41 4.93
CA TYR A 339 16.83 -20.46 3.83
C TYR A 339 18.13 -20.47 3.00
N SER A 340 17.98 -20.25 1.69
CA SER A 340 19.07 -20.42 0.73
C SER A 340 19.90 -19.16 0.52
N ASN A 341 19.38 -17.99 0.84
CA ASN A 341 19.87 -16.66 0.40
C ASN A 341 19.93 -16.49 -1.14
N LYS A 342 19.15 -17.26 -1.89
CA LYS A 342 19.17 -17.30 -3.35
C LYS A 342 17.77 -17.39 -3.93
N PRO A 343 16.88 -16.39 -3.72
CA PRO A 343 15.59 -16.34 -4.40
C PRO A 343 15.77 -16.19 -5.92
N ASP A 344 14.76 -16.55 -6.71
CA ASP A 344 14.81 -16.40 -8.17
C ASP A 344 14.48 -14.96 -8.60
N LEU A 345 15.40 -14.02 -8.36
CA LEU A 345 15.25 -12.60 -8.70
C LEU A 345 14.96 -12.36 -10.20
N LYS A 346 15.39 -13.30 -11.09
CA LYS A 346 15.11 -13.18 -12.51
C LYS A 346 13.63 -13.45 -12.84
N ALA A 347 13.07 -14.48 -12.23
CA ALA A 347 11.64 -14.76 -12.36
C ALA A 347 10.82 -13.62 -11.73
N HIS A 348 11.23 -13.10 -10.57
CA HIS A 348 10.55 -11.99 -9.90
C HIS A 348 10.60 -10.69 -10.71
N ALA A 349 11.72 -10.40 -11.40
CA ALA A 349 11.80 -9.26 -12.33
C ALA A 349 10.81 -9.40 -13.50
N ALA A 350 10.57 -10.63 -13.99
CA ALA A 350 9.56 -10.86 -15.03
C ALA A 350 8.14 -10.60 -14.54
N VAL A 351 7.81 -11.01 -13.29
CA VAL A 351 6.52 -10.70 -12.64
C VAL A 351 6.38 -9.19 -12.43
N THR A 352 7.46 -8.51 -12.02
CA THR A 352 7.49 -7.05 -11.90
C THR A 352 7.14 -6.37 -13.22
N ARG A 353 7.78 -6.78 -14.32
CA ARG A 353 7.52 -6.23 -15.66
C ARG A 353 6.09 -6.46 -16.11
N GLN A 354 5.55 -7.66 -15.92
CA GLN A 354 4.17 -7.99 -16.27
C GLN A 354 3.17 -7.15 -15.46
N SER A 355 3.29 -7.15 -14.13
CA SER A 355 2.36 -6.42 -13.27
C SER A 355 2.42 -4.91 -13.51
N ALA A 356 3.60 -4.37 -13.84
CA ALA A 356 3.73 -2.98 -14.24
C ALA A 356 3.00 -2.67 -15.55
N THR A 357 3.18 -3.47 -16.61
CA THR A 357 2.50 -3.24 -17.90
C THR A 357 0.98 -3.31 -17.77
N GLU A 358 0.47 -4.23 -16.97
CA GLU A 358 -0.97 -4.43 -16.79
C GLU A 358 -1.64 -3.40 -15.88
N GLY A 359 -0.87 -2.70 -15.04
CA GLY A 359 -1.37 -1.64 -14.16
C GLY A 359 -1.19 -0.23 -14.71
N MET A 360 -0.43 -0.03 -15.79
CA MET A 360 -0.35 1.27 -16.46
C MET A 360 -1.68 1.65 -17.07
N VAL A 361 -2.06 2.93 -16.92
CA VAL A 361 -3.35 3.44 -17.37
C VAL A 361 -3.17 4.38 -18.55
N LEU A 362 -3.74 4.03 -19.69
CA LEU A 362 -3.81 4.92 -20.85
C LEU A 362 -4.93 5.94 -20.65
N LEU A 363 -4.54 7.20 -20.37
CA LEU A 363 -5.49 8.28 -20.05
C LEU A 363 -6.01 8.99 -21.29
N LYS A 364 -5.20 9.06 -22.35
CA LYS A 364 -5.53 9.72 -23.61
C LYS A 364 -4.83 9.03 -24.77
N ASN A 365 -5.50 8.92 -25.93
CA ASN A 365 -4.92 8.37 -27.15
C ASN A 365 -5.62 8.91 -28.40
N ASP A 366 -5.35 10.16 -28.75
CA ASP A 366 -5.96 10.81 -29.90
C ASP A 366 -5.36 10.31 -31.21
N ASN A 367 -6.23 10.03 -32.17
CA ASN A 367 -5.86 9.60 -33.51
C ASN A 367 -4.88 8.39 -33.53
N GLY A 368 -4.98 7.51 -32.55
CA GLY A 368 -4.13 6.34 -32.46
C GLY A 368 -2.65 6.68 -32.34
N ALA A 369 -2.28 7.67 -31.53
CA ALA A 369 -0.88 8.05 -31.29
C ALA A 369 -0.09 6.90 -30.64
N LEU A 370 -0.76 6.04 -29.91
CA LEU A 370 -0.24 4.78 -29.37
C LEU A 370 -1.11 3.60 -29.84
N PRO A 371 -0.51 2.41 -30.04
CA PRO A 371 0.92 2.14 -29.94
C PRO A 371 1.70 2.88 -31.01
N LEU A 372 3.01 3.11 -30.74
CA LEU A 372 3.90 3.72 -31.75
C LEU A 372 3.89 2.90 -33.04
N ALA A 373 3.78 3.59 -34.18
CA ALA A 373 3.74 2.94 -35.49
C ALA A 373 5.02 2.15 -35.75
N ALA A 374 4.94 1.09 -36.55
CA ALA A 374 6.07 0.18 -36.79
C ALA A 374 7.26 0.83 -37.49
N ASP A 375 7.05 1.94 -38.16
CA ASP A 375 8.07 2.75 -38.86
C ASP A 375 8.75 3.78 -37.93
N VAL A 376 8.22 4.04 -36.75
CA VAL A 376 8.87 4.88 -35.73
C VAL A 376 10.15 4.19 -35.26
N LYS A 377 11.27 4.91 -35.38
CA LYS A 377 12.61 4.45 -34.96
C LYS A 377 13.28 5.45 -34.03
N ASN A 378 13.19 6.73 -34.37
CA ASN A 378 13.90 7.80 -33.70
C ASN A 378 12.96 8.51 -32.70
N VAL A 379 13.35 8.56 -31.44
CA VAL A 379 12.57 9.14 -30.37
C VAL A 379 13.29 10.35 -29.79
N ALA A 380 12.62 11.50 -29.75
CA ALA A 380 13.08 12.63 -28.96
C ALA A 380 12.58 12.45 -27.53
N LEU A 381 13.50 12.29 -26.57
CA LEU A 381 13.19 11.93 -25.21
C LEU A 381 13.42 13.12 -24.26
N PHE A 382 12.35 13.71 -23.74
CA PHE A 382 12.37 14.86 -22.84
C PHE A 382 11.93 14.46 -21.41
N GLY A 383 12.36 15.26 -20.45
CA GLY A 383 12.02 15.08 -19.04
C GLY A 383 13.08 14.33 -18.23
N CYS A 384 13.45 14.89 -17.08
CA CYS A 384 14.48 14.33 -16.21
C CYS A 384 14.23 12.88 -15.81
N THR A 385 12.98 12.50 -15.57
CA THR A 385 12.61 11.13 -15.17
C THR A 385 12.63 10.14 -16.32
N SER A 386 12.81 10.55 -17.55
CA SER A 386 13.15 9.66 -18.67
C SER A 386 14.51 8.98 -18.48
N TYR A 387 15.44 9.66 -17.85
CA TYR A 387 16.83 9.26 -17.62
C TYR A 387 17.08 8.78 -16.17
N ASP A 388 16.31 9.29 -15.23
CA ASP A 388 16.36 8.97 -13.81
C ASP A 388 14.98 8.52 -13.31
N PHE A 389 14.55 7.35 -13.79
CA PHE A 389 13.20 6.81 -13.56
C PHE A 389 12.94 6.54 -12.08
N ILE A 390 11.78 6.95 -11.59
CA ILE A 390 11.34 6.73 -10.21
C ILE A 390 10.71 5.34 -10.12
N ALA A 391 11.42 4.40 -9.50
CA ALA A 391 10.94 3.02 -9.34
C ALA A 391 9.83 2.91 -8.30
N GLY A 392 9.90 3.70 -7.22
CA GLY A 392 8.93 3.67 -6.11
C GLY A 392 9.10 4.83 -5.15
N GLY A 393 8.31 4.83 -4.09
CA GLY A 393 8.36 5.83 -3.05
C GLY A 393 9.50 5.62 -2.05
N THR A 394 9.60 6.53 -1.08
CA THR A 394 10.64 6.55 -0.05
C THR A 394 10.12 6.00 1.29
N GLY A 395 11.00 5.87 2.28
CA GLY A 395 10.66 5.32 3.60
C GLY A 395 10.65 3.79 3.61
N SER A 396 9.72 3.18 4.34
CA SER A 396 9.56 1.72 4.44
C SER A 396 9.24 1.03 3.10
N GLY A 397 8.71 1.78 2.13
CA GLY A 397 8.45 1.30 0.77
C GLY A 397 9.67 1.30 -0.17
N ASN A 398 10.85 1.74 0.28
CA ASN A 398 12.05 1.71 -0.53
C ASN A 398 12.74 0.33 -0.44
N VAL A 399 13.15 -0.23 -1.58
CA VAL A 399 13.77 -1.55 -1.69
C VAL A 399 15.22 -1.42 -2.12
N ASN A 400 16.14 -2.18 -1.49
CA ASN A 400 17.54 -2.28 -1.87
C ASN A 400 17.67 -3.17 -3.11
N ARG A 401 17.44 -2.61 -4.29
CA ARG A 401 17.44 -3.29 -5.59
C ARG A 401 18.79 -3.19 -6.30
N ALA A 402 19.06 -4.17 -7.15
CA ALA A 402 20.30 -4.20 -7.92
C ALA A 402 20.36 -3.13 -9.02
N TYR A 403 19.21 -2.78 -9.63
CA TYR A 403 19.11 -1.86 -10.75
C TYR A 403 17.70 -1.23 -10.85
N THR A 404 17.61 -0.17 -11.63
CA THR A 404 16.34 0.36 -12.15
C THR A 404 16.53 0.60 -13.64
N VAL A 405 15.65 0.05 -14.48
CA VAL A 405 15.65 0.32 -15.91
C VAL A 405 14.99 1.69 -16.14
N SER A 406 15.77 2.64 -16.68
CA SER A 406 15.26 3.95 -17.07
C SER A 406 14.37 3.84 -18.33
N LEU A 407 13.57 4.86 -18.63
CA LEU A 407 12.81 4.88 -19.88
C LEU A 407 13.76 4.88 -21.10
N LEU A 408 14.88 5.61 -21.01
CA LEU A 408 15.95 5.57 -22.02
C LEU A 408 16.40 4.13 -22.30
N ASP A 409 16.74 3.36 -21.24
CA ASP A 409 17.21 1.99 -21.40
C ASP A 409 16.10 1.07 -21.92
N GLY A 410 14.88 1.23 -21.43
CA GLY A 410 13.72 0.48 -21.91
C GLY A 410 13.45 0.69 -23.40
N LEU A 411 13.54 1.93 -23.87
CA LEU A 411 13.39 2.25 -25.30
C LEU A 411 14.52 1.64 -26.14
N LYS A 412 15.77 1.73 -25.67
CA LYS A 412 16.92 1.08 -26.34
C LYS A 412 16.75 -0.44 -26.40
N ASN A 413 16.31 -1.05 -25.31
CA ASN A 413 16.02 -2.50 -25.25
C ASN A 413 14.91 -2.91 -26.22
N ALA A 414 13.96 -2.01 -26.49
CA ALA A 414 12.88 -2.22 -27.46
C ALA A 414 13.30 -1.87 -28.92
N GLY A 415 14.53 -1.42 -29.15
CA GLY A 415 15.10 -1.14 -30.49
C GLY A 415 14.88 0.28 -31.00
N TYR A 416 14.43 1.21 -30.14
CA TYR A 416 14.34 2.64 -30.48
C TYR A 416 15.69 3.35 -30.35
N VAL A 417 15.87 4.39 -31.15
CA VAL A 417 17.07 5.25 -31.16
C VAL A 417 16.72 6.58 -30.49
N VAL A 418 17.49 6.96 -29.48
CA VAL A 418 17.38 8.26 -28.80
C VAL A 418 18.60 9.12 -29.17
N ASP A 419 18.37 10.41 -29.46
CA ASP A 419 19.45 11.34 -29.85
C ASP A 419 20.48 11.46 -28.72
N GLU A 420 21.76 11.17 -29.06
CA GLU A 420 22.86 11.15 -28.08
C GLU A 420 23.20 12.56 -27.55
N ALA A 421 22.99 13.64 -28.33
CA ALA A 421 23.28 14.99 -27.86
C ALA A 421 22.26 15.42 -26.78
N LEU A 422 20.96 15.15 -27.00
CA LEU A 422 19.91 15.42 -26.01
C LEU A 422 20.10 14.57 -24.75
N LYS A 423 20.38 13.29 -24.90
CA LYS A 423 20.73 12.38 -23.80
C LYS A 423 21.89 12.94 -22.97
N ASN A 424 23.02 13.26 -23.61
CA ASN A 424 24.20 13.74 -22.88
C ASN A 424 23.92 15.05 -22.13
N SER A 425 23.03 15.91 -22.66
CA SER A 425 22.62 17.15 -22.00
C SER A 425 21.85 16.85 -20.70
N TYR A 426 20.87 15.93 -20.74
CA TYR A 426 20.11 15.52 -19.56
C TYR A 426 20.99 14.80 -18.53
N GLU A 427 21.84 13.87 -18.96
CA GLU A 427 22.72 13.13 -18.05
C GLU A 427 23.73 14.07 -17.35
N ALA A 428 24.30 15.04 -18.07
CA ALA A 428 25.20 16.03 -17.50
C ALA A 428 24.46 16.94 -16.50
N TYR A 429 23.26 17.40 -16.85
CA TYR A 429 22.41 18.20 -15.96
C TYR A 429 22.06 17.44 -14.68
N LEU A 430 21.56 16.23 -14.81
CA LEU A 430 21.17 15.38 -13.68
C LEU A 430 22.35 15.10 -12.75
N LYS A 431 23.54 14.82 -13.31
CA LYS A 431 24.76 14.62 -12.51
C LYS A 431 25.12 15.86 -11.72
N ALA A 432 25.13 17.02 -12.35
CA ALA A 432 25.45 18.28 -11.70
C ALA A 432 24.44 18.65 -10.58
N GLU A 433 23.16 18.50 -10.87
CA GLU A 433 22.09 18.78 -9.89
C GLU A 433 22.10 17.81 -8.71
N LYS A 434 22.29 16.51 -8.93
CA LYS A 434 22.44 15.55 -7.85
C LYS A 434 23.66 15.86 -6.97
N GLU A 435 24.77 16.25 -7.57
CA GLU A 435 25.94 16.68 -6.82
C GLU A 435 25.69 17.96 -6.01
N ARG A 436 24.96 18.93 -6.58
CA ARG A 436 24.55 20.15 -5.87
C ARG A 436 23.63 19.83 -4.68
N LEU A 437 22.58 19.05 -4.92
CA LEU A 437 21.58 18.68 -3.90
C LEU A 437 22.16 17.80 -2.79
N SER A 438 23.19 16.99 -3.09
CA SER A 438 23.84 16.15 -2.08
C SER A 438 24.57 16.95 -0.97
N LYS A 439 24.82 18.24 -1.20
CA LYS A 439 25.44 19.16 -0.22
C LYS A 439 24.42 19.75 0.75
N ASP A 440 23.12 19.62 0.44
CA ASP A 440 22.07 20.12 1.30
C ASP A 440 21.96 19.24 2.55
N LYS A 441 21.97 19.88 3.72
CA LYS A 441 21.78 19.17 4.99
C LYS A 441 20.33 18.69 5.07
N LYS A 442 20.16 17.42 5.35
CA LYS A 442 18.84 16.82 5.62
C LYS A 442 18.92 15.84 6.79
N GLU A 443 17.80 15.60 7.42
CA GLU A 443 17.68 14.52 8.39
C GLU A 443 17.88 13.17 7.67
N TRP A 444 18.51 12.22 8.35
CA TRP A 444 18.89 10.93 7.77
C TRP A 444 17.69 10.10 7.23
N PHE A 445 16.49 10.33 7.75
CA PHE A 445 15.27 9.66 7.35
C PHE A 445 14.51 10.37 6.21
N MET A 446 14.86 11.64 5.93
CA MET A 446 14.20 12.40 4.88
C MET A 446 14.62 11.92 3.48
N PRO A 447 13.67 11.86 2.53
CA PRO A 447 13.99 11.49 1.16
C PRO A 447 14.96 12.47 0.49
N ASP A 448 15.68 11.97 -0.50
CA ASP A 448 16.51 12.82 -1.35
C ASP A 448 15.65 13.80 -2.16
N THR A 449 16.03 15.07 -2.16
CA THR A 449 15.45 16.06 -3.07
C THR A 449 15.86 15.70 -4.50
N ARG A 450 14.89 15.65 -5.40
CA ARG A 450 15.16 15.36 -6.81
C ARG A 450 15.51 16.64 -7.58
N PRO A 451 16.34 16.52 -8.66
CA PRO A 451 16.55 17.62 -9.59
C PRO A 451 15.24 18.18 -10.14
N ALA A 452 15.14 19.49 -10.24
CA ALA A 452 14.07 20.14 -10.97
C ALA A 452 14.13 19.79 -12.48
N GLU A 453 13.06 20.09 -13.23
CA GLU A 453 13.07 19.84 -14.66
C GLU A 453 14.09 20.76 -15.38
N MET A 454 14.81 20.19 -16.36
CA MET A 454 15.80 20.91 -17.14
C MET A 454 15.12 21.84 -18.17
N ALA A 455 15.52 23.08 -18.22
CA ALA A 455 15.09 23.99 -19.27
C ALA A 455 15.71 23.59 -20.61
N VAL A 456 14.87 23.31 -21.62
CA VAL A 456 15.31 22.96 -22.98
C VAL A 456 15.07 24.13 -23.92
N SER A 457 16.11 24.54 -24.65
CA SER A 457 16.00 25.68 -25.57
C SER A 457 15.10 25.36 -26.78
N ALA A 458 14.43 26.38 -27.30
CA ALA A 458 13.60 26.24 -28.50
C ALA A 458 14.43 25.77 -29.72
N GLN A 459 15.70 26.07 -29.79
CA GLN A 459 16.60 25.56 -30.87
C GLN A 459 16.75 24.04 -30.78
N VAL A 460 17.06 23.51 -29.59
CA VAL A 460 17.20 22.06 -29.35
C VAL A 460 15.89 21.34 -29.71
N ILE A 461 14.73 21.87 -29.29
CA ILE A 461 13.44 21.26 -29.60
C ILE A 461 13.21 21.20 -31.13
N ARG A 462 13.53 22.26 -31.90
CA ARG A 462 13.44 22.25 -33.38
C ARG A 462 14.39 21.24 -34.00
N GLU A 463 15.62 21.16 -33.52
CA GLU A 463 16.60 20.17 -33.98
C GLU A 463 16.12 18.74 -33.74
N GLN A 464 15.54 18.47 -32.58
CA GLN A 464 14.93 17.18 -32.26
C GLN A 464 13.73 16.87 -33.14
N ALA A 465 12.85 17.84 -33.40
CA ALA A 465 11.71 17.66 -34.28
C ALA A 465 12.10 17.40 -35.74
N ALA A 466 13.27 17.87 -36.16
CA ALA A 466 13.79 17.56 -37.50
C ALA A 466 14.29 16.11 -37.64
N LYS A 467 14.82 15.51 -36.56
CA LYS A 467 15.46 14.18 -36.55
C LYS A 467 14.56 13.04 -36.08
N ALA A 468 13.74 13.27 -35.05
CA ALA A 468 12.93 12.24 -34.44
C ALA A 468 11.58 12.05 -35.10
N ASP A 469 11.01 10.86 -34.98
CA ASP A 469 9.69 10.51 -35.53
C ASP A 469 8.56 10.88 -34.54
N VAL A 470 8.86 10.88 -33.23
CA VAL A 470 7.92 11.14 -32.12
C VAL A 470 8.64 11.83 -30.96
N ALA A 471 7.92 12.65 -30.19
CA ALA A 471 8.40 13.13 -28.91
C ALA A 471 7.77 12.35 -27.75
N LEU A 472 8.60 11.93 -26.79
CA LEU A 472 8.17 11.45 -25.47
C LEU A 472 8.58 12.48 -24.42
N VAL A 473 7.62 12.85 -23.55
CA VAL A 473 7.84 13.78 -22.45
C VAL A 473 7.47 13.07 -21.15
N THR A 474 8.45 12.86 -20.27
CA THR A 474 8.19 12.23 -18.98
C THR A 474 8.05 13.28 -17.87
N LEU A 475 6.97 13.20 -17.12
CA LEU A 475 6.71 14.04 -15.95
C LEU A 475 6.77 13.16 -14.69
N GLY A 476 7.59 13.54 -13.73
CA GLY A 476 7.84 12.74 -12.53
C GLY A 476 7.45 13.43 -11.23
N ARG A 477 6.96 12.65 -10.28
CA ARG A 477 6.74 13.09 -8.88
C ARG A 477 7.18 12.01 -7.93
N THR A 478 7.98 12.39 -6.93
CA THR A 478 8.25 11.53 -5.76
C THR A 478 7.08 11.55 -4.81
N SER A 479 6.96 10.46 -4.08
CA SER A 479 6.01 10.28 -3.00
C SER A 479 6.71 9.45 -1.92
N GLY A 480 6.31 9.58 -0.68
CA GLY A 480 7.01 8.81 0.35
C GLY A 480 6.49 9.07 1.76
N GLU A 481 7.01 8.26 2.63
CA GLU A 481 6.83 8.36 4.06
C GLU A 481 7.55 9.61 4.61
N PHE A 482 7.08 10.13 5.73
CA PHE A 482 7.54 11.28 6.52
C PHE A 482 7.05 12.66 6.06
N LEU A 483 6.63 12.81 4.81
CA LEU A 483 6.20 14.10 4.26
C LEU A 483 4.96 13.93 3.39
N ASP A 484 3.97 14.79 3.61
CA ASP A 484 2.92 15.01 2.63
C ASP A 484 3.46 15.81 1.44
N ARG A 485 2.82 15.63 0.28
CA ARG A 485 3.11 16.41 -0.93
C ARG A 485 2.58 17.83 -0.76
N MET A 486 3.19 18.78 -1.46
CA MET A 486 2.72 20.16 -1.51
C MET A 486 1.77 20.38 -2.70
N VAL A 487 0.98 21.46 -2.67
CA VAL A 487 0.15 21.84 -3.83
C VAL A 487 1.00 22.09 -5.08
N ALA A 488 2.24 22.58 -4.88
CA ALA A 488 3.21 22.73 -5.97
C ALA A 488 3.57 21.38 -6.64
N ASP A 489 3.57 20.27 -5.88
CA ASP A 489 3.83 18.92 -6.43
C ASP A 489 2.60 18.34 -7.15
N PHE A 490 1.40 18.83 -6.84
CA PHE A 490 0.18 18.47 -7.56
C PHE A 490 0.12 19.13 -8.93
N ASN A 491 0.60 20.37 -9.06
CA ASN A 491 0.62 21.12 -10.31
C ASN A 491 1.90 20.86 -11.12
N LEU A 492 1.89 21.18 -12.43
CA LEU A 492 3.12 21.25 -13.20
C LEU A 492 3.93 22.49 -12.82
N THR A 493 5.24 22.33 -12.72
CA THR A 493 6.17 23.47 -12.57
C THR A 493 6.15 24.34 -13.84
N LYS A 494 6.68 25.54 -13.72
CA LYS A 494 6.79 26.45 -14.87
C LYS A 494 7.64 25.87 -16.00
N GLU A 495 8.72 25.19 -15.63
CA GLU A 495 9.65 24.54 -16.56
C GLU A 495 8.96 23.40 -17.30
N GLU A 496 8.21 22.55 -16.58
CA GLU A 496 7.43 21.46 -17.18
C GLU A 496 6.36 21.99 -18.15
N GLN A 497 5.61 23.04 -17.74
CA GLN A 497 4.61 23.68 -18.61
C GLN A 497 5.24 24.23 -19.89
N ASN A 498 6.37 24.97 -19.74
CA ASN A 498 7.06 25.54 -20.89
C ASN A 498 7.61 24.45 -21.81
N MET A 499 8.22 23.41 -21.26
CA MET A 499 8.74 22.27 -22.02
C MET A 499 7.62 21.57 -22.79
N LEU A 500 6.56 21.15 -22.10
CA LEU A 500 5.45 20.43 -22.72
C LEU A 500 4.79 21.25 -23.84
N LYS A 501 4.55 22.56 -23.59
CA LYS A 501 3.99 23.45 -24.60
C LYS A 501 4.91 23.58 -25.81
N ALA A 502 6.19 23.89 -25.60
CA ALA A 502 7.14 24.10 -26.70
C ALA A 502 7.36 22.84 -27.53
N VAL A 503 7.48 21.67 -26.86
CA VAL A 503 7.60 20.37 -27.55
C VAL A 503 6.34 20.08 -28.36
N SER A 504 5.14 20.28 -27.79
CA SER A 504 3.89 20.03 -28.50
C SER A 504 3.73 20.94 -29.71
N ASP A 505 3.94 22.25 -29.54
CA ASP A 505 3.82 23.22 -30.64
C ASP A 505 4.76 22.89 -31.81
N VAL A 506 6.02 22.56 -31.52
CA VAL A 506 7.05 22.33 -32.57
C VAL A 506 6.85 20.98 -33.27
N PHE A 507 6.57 19.93 -32.53
CA PHE A 507 6.33 18.59 -33.11
C PHE A 507 5.04 18.53 -33.91
N HIS A 508 3.95 19.15 -33.43
CA HIS A 508 2.70 19.24 -34.19
C HIS A 508 2.87 20.07 -35.46
N ALA A 509 3.64 21.17 -35.44
CA ALA A 509 3.96 21.94 -36.64
C ALA A 509 4.75 21.10 -37.65
N ALA A 510 5.52 20.10 -37.20
CA ALA A 510 6.23 19.14 -38.06
C ALA A 510 5.35 17.92 -38.43
N GLY A 511 4.08 17.87 -38.06
CA GLY A 511 3.18 16.74 -38.31
C GLY A 511 3.48 15.50 -37.49
N LYS A 512 4.19 15.65 -36.34
CA LYS A 512 4.67 14.55 -35.49
C LYS A 512 3.88 14.52 -34.16
N LYS A 513 3.80 13.33 -33.58
CA LYS A 513 3.05 13.08 -32.34
C LYS A 513 3.87 13.38 -31.09
N VAL A 514 3.16 13.73 -30.01
CA VAL A 514 3.70 13.95 -28.66
C VAL A 514 2.99 13.04 -27.68
N VAL A 515 3.76 12.26 -26.94
CA VAL A 515 3.26 11.34 -25.90
C VAL A 515 3.81 11.76 -24.55
N VAL A 516 2.95 11.90 -23.56
CA VAL A 516 3.34 12.14 -22.16
C VAL A 516 3.32 10.82 -21.39
N VAL A 517 4.39 10.58 -20.62
CA VAL A 517 4.49 9.47 -19.67
C VAL A 517 4.52 10.04 -18.26
N LEU A 518 3.56 9.64 -17.41
CA LEU A 518 3.49 10.06 -16.01
C LEU A 518 4.18 9.04 -15.11
N ASN A 519 5.35 9.38 -14.60
CA ASN A 519 6.10 8.58 -13.62
C ASN A 519 5.88 9.16 -12.21
N ILE A 520 4.70 8.90 -11.65
CA ILE A 520 4.17 9.55 -10.45
C ILE A 520 3.75 8.54 -9.38
N GLY A 521 3.86 8.90 -8.10
CA GLY A 521 3.40 8.08 -6.98
C GLY A 521 2.02 8.47 -6.43
N GLY A 522 1.35 9.43 -7.04
CA GLY A 522 0.01 9.91 -6.68
C GLY A 522 -0.54 10.89 -7.72
N VAL A 523 -1.80 11.25 -7.58
CA VAL A 523 -2.53 12.11 -8.52
C VAL A 523 -1.86 13.47 -8.70
N ILE A 524 -1.84 13.96 -9.93
CA ILE A 524 -1.43 15.33 -10.30
C ILE A 524 -2.52 16.02 -11.11
N GLU A 525 -2.45 17.35 -11.18
CA GLU A 525 -3.29 18.15 -12.07
C GLU A 525 -3.00 17.80 -13.52
N THR A 526 -4.05 17.52 -14.28
CA THR A 526 -3.95 17.18 -15.70
C THR A 526 -4.90 18.01 -16.58
N ALA A 527 -5.92 18.64 -16.02
CA ALA A 527 -6.97 19.28 -16.77
C ALA A 527 -6.49 20.47 -17.60
N SER A 528 -5.51 21.23 -17.09
CA SER A 528 -5.00 22.44 -17.76
C SER A 528 -4.11 22.15 -18.97
N TRP A 529 -3.50 20.96 -19.06
CA TRP A 529 -2.49 20.64 -20.08
C TRP A 529 -2.78 19.37 -20.88
N LYS A 530 -3.72 18.53 -20.46
CA LYS A 530 -4.00 17.25 -21.14
C LYS A 530 -4.42 17.37 -22.62
N SER A 531 -4.80 18.56 -23.07
CA SER A 531 -5.11 18.82 -24.47
C SER A 531 -3.87 18.93 -25.36
N ALA A 532 -2.70 19.27 -24.78
CA ALA A 532 -1.47 19.50 -25.53
C ALA A 532 -0.87 18.22 -26.17
N PRO A 533 -0.61 17.09 -25.47
CA PRO A 533 -0.09 15.90 -26.09
C PRO A 533 -1.18 15.09 -26.81
N ASP A 534 -0.77 14.25 -27.77
CA ASP A 534 -1.68 13.32 -28.45
C ASP A 534 -2.06 12.11 -27.59
N ALA A 535 -1.15 11.63 -26.73
CA ALA A 535 -1.41 10.53 -25.80
C ALA A 535 -0.81 10.80 -24.42
N ILE A 536 -1.43 10.21 -23.40
CA ILE A 536 -0.97 10.27 -22.02
C ILE A 536 -1.04 8.86 -21.43
N LEU A 537 0.12 8.33 -21.02
CA LEU A 537 0.26 7.06 -20.32
C LEU A 537 0.64 7.32 -18.87
N CYS A 538 -0.22 6.95 -17.93
CA CYS A 538 0.10 6.96 -16.52
C CYS A 538 0.83 5.65 -16.17
N ALA A 539 2.14 5.74 -16.06
CA ALA A 539 3.01 4.61 -15.76
C ALA A 539 3.15 4.37 -14.25
N TRP A 540 2.66 5.29 -13.42
CA TRP A 540 2.88 5.29 -11.98
C TRP A 540 4.38 5.15 -11.63
N GLN A 541 4.72 4.49 -10.51
CA GLN A 541 6.08 4.09 -10.16
C GLN A 541 6.15 2.56 -10.30
N ALA A 542 6.80 2.13 -11.36
CA ALA A 542 6.63 0.80 -11.95
C ALA A 542 7.67 -0.24 -11.50
N GLY A 543 8.35 0.01 -10.37
CA GLY A 543 9.39 -0.87 -9.87
C GLY A 543 10.67 -0.84 -10.70
N GLN A 544 11.54 -1.84 -10.48
CA GLN A 544 12.87 -1.87 -11.11
C GLN A 544 12.84 -2.08 -12.64
N GLU A 545 11.77 -2.67 -13.18
CA GLU A 545 11.59 -2.93 -14.63
C GLU A 545 10.82 -1.81 -15.35
N GLY A 546 10.61 -0.65 -14.70
CA GLY A 546 9.71 0.40 -15.16
C GLY A 546 9.93 0.85 -16.59
N GLY A 547 11.16 1.13 -16.98
CA GLY A 547 11.46 1.55 -18.36
C GLY A 547 11.13 0.49 -19.41
N ASN A 548 11.42 -0.78 -19.14
CA ASN A 548 11.05 -1.90 -20.02
C ASN A 548 9.52 -2.03 -20.12
N SER A 549 8.82 -1.90 -19.00
CA SER A 549 7.35 -2.01 -18.94
C SER A 549 6.68 -0.88 -19.73
N VAL A 550 7.16 0.36 -19.61
CA VAL A 550 6.68 1.50 -20.41
C VAL A 550 6.93 1.25 -21.89
N ALA A 551 8.13 0.80 -22.27
CA ALA A 551 8.47 0.52 -23.67
C ALA A 551 7.60 -0.60 -24.27
N ASP A 552 7.25 -1.64 -23.50
CA ASP A 552 6.33 -2.70 -23.92
C ASP A 552 4.92 -2.15 -24.24
N VAL A 553 4.44 -1.20 -23.45
CA VAL A 553 3.14 -0.55 -23.71
C VAL A 553 3.27 0.39 -24.91
N LEU A 554 4.27 1.27 -24.95
CA LEU A 554 4.46 2.23 -26.06
C LEU A 554 4.58 1.54 -27.41
N SER A 555 5.29 0.42 -27.50
CA SER A 555 5.49 -0.35 -28.74
C SER A 555 4.29 -1.22 -29.16
N GLY A 556 3.28 -1.33 -28.31
CA GLY A 556 2.15 -2.24 -28.56
C GLY A 556 2.43 -3.72 -28.31
N LYS A 557 3.59 -4.05 -27.76
CA LYS A 557 3.88 -5.43 -27.29
C LYS A 557 2.93 -5.86 -26.18
N ALA A 558 2.48 -4.90 -25.36
CA ALA A 558 1.42 -5.08 -24.38
C ALA A 558 0.31 -4.05 -24.63
N SER A 559 -0.94 -4.49 -24.67
CA SER A 559 -2.10 -3.59 -24.72
C SER A 559 -2.41 -3.09 -23.32
N PRO A 560 -2.53 -1.77 -23.09
CA PRO A 560 -2.88 -1.25 -21.77
C PRO A 560 -4.27 -1.74 -21.33
N SER A 561 -4.37 -2.14 -20.09
CA SER A 561 -5.60 -2.66 -19.49
C SER A 561 -5.81 -2.18 -18.05
N GLY A 562 -4.95 -1.32 -17.56
CA GLY A 562 -5.05 -0.70 -16.25
C GLY A 562 -6.21 0.29 -16.19
N LYS A 563 -6.83 0.45 -15.01
CA LYS A 563 -7.88 1.41 -14.73
C LYS A 563 -7.53 2.21 -13.48
N LEU A 564 -7.89 3.49 -13.45
CA LEU A 564 -7.66 4.34 -12.28
C LEU A 564 -8.39 3.79 -11.04
N THR A 565 -7.71 3.79 -9.92
CA THR A 565 -8.28 3.43 -8.61
C THR A 565 -8.56 4.65 -7.73
N MET A 566 -8.41 5.83 -8.31
CA MET A 566 -8.77 7.11 -7.72
C MET A 566 -9.19 8.10 -8.82
N THR A 567 -9.98 9.09 -8.40
CA THR A 567 -10.41 10.18 -9.26
C THR A 567 -9.30 11.22 -9.43
N PHE A 568 -9.11 11.72 -10.65
CA PHE A 568 -8.25 12.88 -10.93
C PHE A 568 -9.13 14.14 -10.93
N PRO A 569 -9.07 15.01 -9.93
CA PRO A 569 -9.83 16.26 -9.91
C PRO A 569 -9.32 17.23 -10.96
N VAL A 570 -10.13 18.24 -11.30
CA VAL A 570 -9.71 19.33 -12.21
C VAL A 570 -8.64 20.20 -11.55
N LYS A 571 -8.80 20.49 -10.26
CA LYS A 571 -7.83 21.21 -9.43
C LYS A 571 -7.85 20.66 -8.02
N PHE A 572 -6.83 20.96 -7.23
CA PHE A 572 -6.70 20.44 -5.87
C PHE A 572 -7.89 20.78 -4.97
N GLU A 573 -8.39 22.03 -5.07
CA GLU A 573 -9.51 22.54 -4.26
C GLU A 573 -10.84 21.82 -4.54
N ASP A 574 -10.94 21.06 -5.62
CA ASP A 574 -12.12 20.26 -5.92
C ASP A 574 -12.18 18.95 -5.10
N ALA A 575 -11.09 18.54 -4.45
CA ALA A 575 -11.12 17.37 -3.59
C ALA A 575 -11.95 17.65 -2.32
N ALA A 576 -12.83 16.73 -1.93
CA ALA A 576 -13.70 16.89 -0.76
C ALA A 576 -12.93 17.18 0.53
N SER A 577 -11.71 16.68 0.63
CA SER A 577 -10.80 16.83 1.79
C SER A 577 -9.86 18.04 1.67
N SER A 578 -9.98 18.90 0.67
CA SER A 578 -9.02 20.01 0.46
C SER A 578 -8.92 20.98 1.64
N ASP A 579 -10.04 21.30 2.28
CA ASP A 579 -10.08 22.20 3.44
C ASP A 579 -9.73 21.51 4.77
N ASN A 580 -9.68 20.18 4.76
CA ASN A 580 -9.45 19.32 5.90
C ASN A 580 -8.20 18.43 5.71
N PHE A 581 -7.13 19.04 5.22
CA PHE A 581 -5.83 18.41 5.04
C PHE A 581 -4.72 19.44 5.31
N PRO A 582 -3.55 19.05 5.85
CA PRO A 582 -2.45 19.97 6.04
C PRO A 582 -1.88 20.40 4.68
N ILE A 583 -2.16 21.65 4.28
CA ILE A 583 -1.69 22.20 3.00
C ILE A 583 -0.38 22.95 3.23
N ASP A 584 0.66 22.57 2.46
CA ASP A 584 1.99 23.22 2.45
C ASP A 584 2.63 23.34 3.84
N MET A 585 2.19 22.51 4.78
CA MET A 585 2.73 22.46 6.14
C MET A 585 3.82 21.38 6.22
N ARG A 586 5.06 21.81 6.34
CA ARG A 586 6.19 20.93 6.66
C ARG A 586 6.44 20.93 8.17
N VAL A 587 5.55 20.30 8.91
CA VAL A 587 5.81 20.07 10.33
C VAL A 587 6.69 18.84 10.44
N SER A 588 7.88 19.01 10.98
CA SER A 588 8.80 17.91 11.27
C SER A 588 8.06 16.87 12.12
N THR A 589 8.07 15.63 11.65
CA THR A 589 7.60 14.51 12.45
C THR A 589 8.56 14.35 13.62
N ASP A 590 8.13 14.68 14.83
CA ASP A 590 8.85 14.29 16.03
C ASP A 590 8.72 12.78 16.22
N LEU A 591 9.65 12.03 15.66
CA LEU A 591 9.69 10.57 15.72
C LEU A 591 9.65 10.02 17.16
N MET A 592 10.05 10.83 18.12
CA MET A 592 10.09 10.45 19.53
C MET A 592 8.82 10.86 20.27
N ASN A 593 7.90 11.58 19.63
CA ASN A 593 6.66 12.10 20.18
C ASN A 593 6.84 12.57 21.63
N LYS A 594 7.65 13.62 21.83
CA LYS A 594 8.04 14.11 23.15
C LYS A 594 6.90 14.73 23.97
N GLY A 595 5.65 14.55 23.56
CA GLY A 595 4.48 14.94 24.31
C GLY A 595 4.30 16.45 24.42
N GLY A 596 4.60 17.18 23.33
CA GLY A 596 4.28 18.60 23.24
C GLY A 596 2.79 18.84 23.52
N LYS A 597 2.46 19.96 24.17
CA LYS A 597 1.06 20.37 24.34
C LYS A 597 0.43 20.42 22.94
N LYS A 598 -0.77 19.83 22.79
CA LYS A 598 -1.62 20.08 21.61
C LYS A 598 -1.80 21.61 21.52
N ASN A 599 -1.42 22.17 20.39
CA ASN A 599 -1.58 23.61 20.12
C ASN A 599 -2.96 23.90 19.52
N ASP A 600 -3.79 22.89 19.35
CA ASP A 600 -5.12 22.90 18.74
C ASP A 600 -5.14 23.49 17.31
N VAL A 601 -4.07 23.25 16.56
CA VAL A 601 -3.96 23.69 15.18
C VAL A 601 -4.69 22.70 14.28
N LYS A 602 -5.78 23.15 13.63
CA LYS A 602 -6.52 22.35 12.67
C LYS A 602 -5.60 21.82 11.56
N ASN A 603 -5.82 20.58 11.16
CA ASN A 603 -5.07 19.81 10.16
C ASN A 603 -3.60 19.49 10.55
N VAL A 604 -3.15 19.93 11.73
CA VAL A 604 -1.85 19.55 12.30
C VAL A 604 -2.05 18.67 13.54
N ASP A 605 -2.67 19.25 14.58
CA ASP A 605 -2.90 18.52 15.84
C ASP A 605 -4.17 17.68 15.80
N TYR A 606 -5.14 18.07 14.99
CA TYR A 606 -6.34 17.29 14.71
C TYR A 606 -6.82 17.56 13.29
N THR A 607 -7.48 16.57 12.68
CA THR A 607 -8.08 16.68 11.35
C THR A 607 -9.52 16.18 11.40
N ASN A 608 -10.46 17.04 11.02
CA ASN A 608 -11.86 16.70 10.90
C ASN A 608 -12.13 16.08 9.53
N TYR A 609 -12.70 14.88 9.49
CA TYR A 609 -13.08 14.20 8.25
C TYR A 609 -14.52 14.58 7.90
N GLU A 610 -14.72 15.89 7.61
CA GLU A 610 -16.04 16.50 7.40
C GLU A 610 -16.73 16.01 6.13
N GLU A 611 -15.96 15.48 5.17
CA GLU A 611 -16.48 14.85 3.96
C GLU A 611 -17.20 13.53 4.23
N ASP A 612 -17.05 12.94 5.44
CA ASP A 612 -17.74 11.74 5.88
C ASP A 612 -17.52 10.56 4.92
N ILE A 613 -18.60 9.96 4.42
CA ILE A 613 -18.55 8.84 3.45
C ILE A 613 -18.25 9.29 2.02
N TYR A 614 -18.21 10.59 1.76
CA TYR A 614 -18.05 11.15 0.41
C TYR A 614 -16.56 11.32 0.06
N VAL A 615 -15.86 10.21 -0.08
CA VAL A 615 -14.46 10.16 -0.49
C VAL A 615 -14.37 9.78 -1.97
N GLY A 616 -13.49 10.45 -2.72
CA GLY A 616 -13.23 10.14 -4.12
C GLY A 616 -14.49 10.22 -5.01
N TYR A 617 -14.70 9.22 -5.87
CA TYR A 617 -15.85 9.22 -6.80
C TYR A 617 -17.21 9.29 -6.09
N ARG A 618 -17.30 8.81 -4.84
CA ARG A 618 -18.53 8.96 -4.04
C ARG A 618 -18.91 10.41 -3.88
N TYR A 619 -17.91 11.30 -3.73
CA TYR A 619 -18.11 12.74 -3.70
C TYR A 619 -18.37 13.31 -5.11
N PHE A 620 -17.42 13.08 -6.02
CA PHE A 620 -17.44 13.71 -7.33
C PHE A 620 -18.68 13.38 -8.16
N ASP A 621 -19.14 12.12 -8.10
CA ASP A 621 -20.31 11.68 -8.85
C ASP A 621 -21.61 12.11 -8.18
N THR A 622 -21.70 11.99 -6.83
CA THR A 622 -22.91 12.38 -6.09
C THR A 622 -23.22 13.85 -6.19
N PHE A 623 -22.20 14.71 -6.14
CA PHE A 623 -22.36 16.17 -6.20
C PHE A 623 -22.17 16.76 -7.61
N GLY A 624 -22.11 15.91 -8.65
CA GLY A 624 -21.99 16.33 -10.05
C GLY A 624 -20.75 17.16 -10.35
N LYS A 625 -19.65 16.94 -9.60
CA LYS A 625 -18.41 17.71 -9.78
C LYS A 625 -17.67 17.27 -11.05
N GLN A 626 -17.06 18.23 -11.73
CA GLN A 626 -16.20 17.93 -12.87
C GLN A 626 -14.91 17.26 -12.41
N VAL A 627 -14.40 16.35 -13.23
CA VAL A 627 -13.15 15.65 -13.00
C VAL A 627 -12.30 15.63 -14.27
N SER A 628 -10.99 15.56 -14.13
CA SER A 628 -10.11 15.37 -15.28
C SER A 628 -10.23 13.95 -15.81
N TYR A 629 -10.22 12.96 -14.90
CA TYR A 629 -10.49 11.55 -15.20
C TYR A 629 -11.27 10.91 -14.05
N PRO A 630 -12.33 10.15 -14.33
CA PRO A 630 -13.15 9.53 -13.29
C PRO A 630 -12.49 8.25 -12.74
N PHE A 631 -12.94 7.82 -11.58
CA PHE A 631 -12.61 6.51 -10.99
C PHE A 631 -12.96 5.37 -11.96
N GLY A 632 -12.09 4.38 -12.05
CA GLY A 632 -12.27 3.22 -12.93
C GLY A 632 -11.92 3.48 -14.40
N TYR A 633 -11.51 4.70 -14.76
CA TYR A 633 -11.21 5.07 -16.15
C TYR A 633 -9.86 4.50 -16.61
N GLY A 634 -9.80 4.12 -17.88
CA GLY A 634 -8.59 3.73 -18.59
C GLY A 634 -8.93 3.23 -19.98
N LEU A 635 -8.15 3.63 -20.98
CA LEU A 635 -8.26 3.20 -22.37
C LEU A 635 -7.46 1.94 -22.66
N SER A 636 -7.74 1.30 -23.77
CA SER A 636 -6.98 0.19 -24.33
C SER A 636 -6.64 0.46 -25.80
N TYR A 637 -5.79 -0.35 -26.41
CA TYR A 637 -5.57 -0.34 -27.86
C TYR A 637 -6.67 -1.06 -28.64
N THR A 638 -7.62 -1.65 -27.95
CA THR A 638 -8.81 -2.28 -28.50
C THR A 638 -10.08 -1.71 -27.88
N THR A 639 -11.21 -2.11 -28.36
CA THR A 639 -12.54 -1.70 -27.87
C THR A 639 -13.36 -2.91 -27.45
N PHE A 640 -14.27 -2.70 -26.50
CA PHE A 640 -15.12 -3.76 -25.97
C PHE A 640 -16.60 -3.37 -26.05
N ALA A 641 -17.44 -4.33 -26.44
CA ALA A 641 -18.91 -4.22 -26.31
C ALA A 641 -19.37 -5.05 -25.11
N TYR A 642 -20.44 -4.56 -24.47
CA TYR A 642 -21.09 -5.16 -23.33
C TYR A 642 -22.52 -5.51 -23.74
N ASP A 643 -22.84 -6.78 -23.80
CA ASP A 643 -24.13 -7.28 -24.28
C ASP A 643 -24.77 -8.24 -23.26
N LYS A 644 -26.07 -8.46 -23.39
CA LYS A 644 -26.86 -9.44 -22.63
C LYS A 644 -26.66 -9.37 -21.11
N ALA A 645 -26.55 -8.14 -20.59
CA ALA A 645 -26.46 -7.94 -19.15
C ALA A 645 -27.78 -8.42 -18.48
N ALA A 646 -27.64 -9.18 -17.40
CA ALA A 646 -28.77 -9.70 -16.64
C ALA A 646 -28.42 -9.77 -15.15
N VAL A 647 -29.42 -9.58 -14.29
CA VAL A 647 -29.30 -9.81 -12.83
C VAL A 647 -30.27 -10.91 -12.41
N LYS A 648 -29.76 -11.85 -11.61
CA LYS A 648 -30.55 -12.90 -10.97
C LYS A 648 -30.38 -12.80 -9.46
N ALA A 649 -31.49 -12.70 -8.74
CA ALA A 649 -31.53 -12.78 -7.30
C ALA A 649 -31.82 -14.21 -6.84
N ASP A 650 -31.03 -14.73 -5.92
CA ASP A 650 -31.21 -16.04 -5.31
C ASP A 650 -30.73 -16.02 -3.85
N ASN A 651 -31.63 -16.23 -2.89
CA ASN A 651 -31.33 -16.31 -1.45
C ASN A 651 -30.47 -15.14 -0.92
N GLY A 652 -30.76 -13.90 -1.35
CA GLY A 652 -30.02 -12.72 -0.93
C GLY A 652 -28.66 -12.53 -1.63
N VAL A 653 -28.37 -13.33 -2.66
CA VAL A 653 -27.21 -13.15 -3.56
C VAL A 653 -27.68 -12.64 -4.91
N TYR A 654 -27.15 -11.51 -5.35
CA TYR A 654 -27.42 -10.91 -6.66
C TYR A 654 -26.27 -11.29 -7.59
N THR A 655 -26.57 -12.12 -8.59
CA THR A 655 -25.59 -12.52 -9.61
C THR A 655 -25.86 -11.72 -10.88
N VAL A 656 -24.93 -10.85 -11.21
CA VAL A 656 -24.92 -10.05 -12.45
C VAL A 656 -24.03 -10.73 -13.46
N SER A 657 -24.55 -11.00 -14.65
CA SER A 657 -23.78 -11.53 -15.78
C SER A 657 -23.81 -10.57 -16.95
N VAL A 658 -22.72 -10.47 -17.70
CA VAL A 658 -22.61 -9.66 -18.91
C VAL A 658 -21.66 -10.32 -19.89
N GLU A 659 -22.03 -10.33 -21.19
CA GLU A 659 -21.12 -10.72 -22.26
C GLU A 659 -20.21 -9.54 -22.62
N VAL A 660 -18.89 -9.78 -22.60
CA VAL A 660 -17.86 -8.81 -23.02
C VAL A 660 -17.21 -9.33 -24.29
N LYS A 661 -17.30 -8.55 -25.37
CA LYS A 661 -16.71 -8.88 -26.67
C LYS A 661 -15.63 -7.89 -27.04
N ASN A 662 -14.47 -8.39 -27.45
CA ASN A 662 -13.45 -7.54 -28.10
C ASN A 662 -13.92 -7.18 -29.51
N THR A 663 -14.25 -5.91 -29.76
CA THR A 663 -14.73 -5.38 -31.03
C THR A 663 -13.64 -4.67 -31.83
N GLY A 664 -12.43 -4.56 -31.28
CA GLY A 664 -11.30 -3.90 -31.93
C GLY A 664 -10.43 -4.87 -32.74
N LYS A 665 -9.21 -4.44 -33.01
CA LYS A 665 -8.29 -5.12 -33.95
C LYS A 665 -7.13 -5.83 -33.27
N VAL A 666 -6.88 -5.60 -31.99
CA VAL A 666 -5.82 -6.22 -31.22
C VAL A 666 -6.36 -6.93 -29.99
N ALA A 667 -5.61 -7.88 -29.47
CA ALA A 667 -5.97 -8.55 -28.23
C ALA A 667 -5.92 -7.58 -27.03
N GLY A 668 -6.75 -7.79 -26.03
CA GLY A 668 -6.78 -6.96 -24.84
C GLY A 668 -7.63 -7.53 -23.73
N LYS A 669 -7.49 -6.94 -22.55
CA LYS A 669 -8.27 -7.28 -21.35
C LYS A 669 -9.17 -6.10 -20.97
N GLU A 670 -10.35 -6.41 -20.41
CA GLU A 670 -11.28 -5.40 -19.91
C GLU A 670 -11.60 -5.62 -18.43
N VAL A 671 -11.86 -4.52 -17.70
CA VAL A 671 -12.30 -4.56 -16.31
C VAL A 671 -13.77 -4.20 -16.25
N VAL A 672 -14.60 -5.18 -15.92
CA VAL A 672 -16.03 -4.98 -15.68
C VAL A 672 -16.24 -4.54 -14.24
N GLN A 673 -16.88 -3.39 -14.06
CA GLN A 673 -17.15 -2.75 -12.78
C GLN A 673 -18.65 -2.74 -12.51
N LEU A 674 -19.07 -3.20 -11.34
CA LEU A 674 -20.46 -3.24 -10.92
C LEU A 674 -20.68 -2.23 -9.79
N TYR A 675 -21.40 -1.18 -10.11
CA TYR A 675 -21.86 -0.19 -9.13
C TYR A 675 -23.31 -0.48 -8.75
N VAL A 676 -23.69 -0.12 -7.53
CA VAL A 676 -25.07 -0.22 -7.06
C VAL A 676 -25.55 1.12 -6.51
N SER A 677 -26.76 1.50 -6.91
CA SER A 677 -27.48 2.68 -6.43
C SER A 677 -28.69 2.23 -5.62
N ALA A 678 -28.81 2.74 -4.41
CA ALA A 678 -29.98 2.46 -3.56
C ALA A 678 -31.21 3.28 -4.03
N PRO A 679 -32.44 2.80 -3.80
CA PRO A 679 -33.65 3.47 -4.27
C PRO A 679 -33.89 4.83 -3.61
N ASP A 680 -33.41 5.01 -2.38
CA ASP A 680 -33.58 6.20 -1.53
C ASP A 680 -32.25 6.93 -1.26
N ALA A 681 -31.30 6.82 -2.16
CA ALA A 681 -29.93 7.28 -1.93
C ALA A 681 -29.86 8.75 -1.47
N ALA A 682 -30.70 9.65 -2.01
CA ALA A 682 -30.71 11.04 -1.61
C ALA A 682 -31.28 11.26 -0.20
N ASP A 683 -32.44 10.66 0.09
CA ASP A 683 -33.13 10.83 1.39
C ASP A 683 -32.37 10.19 2.53
N ALA A 684 -31.69 9.07 2.25
CA ALA A 684 -30.86 8.35 3.21
C ALA A 684 -29.42 8.86 3.31
N ASN A 685 -29.08 9.98 2.69
CA ASN A 685 -27.73 10.54 2.63
C ASN A 685 -26.69 9.48 2.21
N LYS A 686 -26.93 8.81 1.07
CA LYS A 686 -26.04 7.82 0.46
C LYS A 686 -25.38 8.36 -0.80
N PRO A 687 -24.20 7.85 -1.18
CA PRO A 687 -23.63 8.14 -2.49
C PRO A 687 -24.60 7.77 -3.62
N GLU A 688 -24.50 8.47 -4.74
CA GLU A 688 -25.32 8.15 -5.92
C GLU A 688 -25.17 6.68 -6.33
N LYS A 689 -23.94 6.18 -6.24
CA LYS A 689 -23.60 4.79 -6.52
C LYS A 689 -22.33 4.40 -5.78
N GLU A 690 -22.16 3.12 -5.54
CA GLU A 690 -20.97 2.54 -4.90
C GLU A 690 -20.54 1.28 -5.66
N LEU A 691 -19.21 1.10 -5.84
CA LEU A 691 -18.65 -0.13 -6.38
C LEU A 691 -18.91 -1.29 -5.42
N LYS A 692 -19.52 -2.36 -5.92
CA LYS A 692 -19.85 -3.55 -5.11
C LYS A 692 -19.20 -4.84 -5.62
N ALA A 693 -18.75 -4.85 -6.89
CA ALA A 693 -17.96 -5.96 -7.43
C ALA A 693 -17.16 -5.51 -8.66
N PHE A 694 -16.12 -6.23 -8.99
CA PHE A 694 -15.36 -6.06 -10.23
C PHE A 694 -14.72 -7.38 -10.65
N ALA A 695 -14.44 -7.50 -11.95
CA ALA A 695 -13.64 -8.60 -12.48
C ALA A 695 -12.90 -8.16 -13.75
N LYS A 696 -11.67 -8.63 -13.92
CA LYS A 696 -10.89 -8.46 -15.14
C LYS A 696 -11.04 -9.68 -16.02
N THR A 697 -11.23 -9.49 -17.32
CA THR A 697 -11.29 -10.60 -18.28
C THR A 697 -9.90 -11.18 -18.48
N LYS A 698 -9.83 -12.44 -18.95
CA LYS A 698 -8.63 -12.91 -19.63
C LYS A 698 -8.43 -12.11 -20.91
N GLU A 699 -7.26 -12.24 -21.51
CA GLU A 699 -6.99 -11.59 -22.79
C GLU A 699 -7.96 -12.13 -23.85
N LEU A 700 -8.70 -11.24 -24.50
CA LEU A 700 -9.65 -11.55 -25.56
C LEU A 700 -9.05 -11.15 -26.91
N LYS A 701 -9.00 -12.08 -27.85
CA LYS A 701 -8.62 -11.82 -29.24
C LYS A 701 -9.69 -11.00 -29.95
N PRO A 702 -9.38 -10.32 -31.07
CA PRO A 702 -10.39 -9.66 -31.90
C PRO A 702 -11.58 -10.56 -32.22
N GLY A 703 -12.78 -10.09 -31.93
CA GLY A 703 -14.03 -10.82 -32.10
C GLY A 703 -14.39 -11.84 -31.01
N GLU A 704 -13.46 -12.14 -30.08
CA GLU A 704 -13.71 -13.09 -29.00
C GLU A 704 -14.65 -12.50 -27.95
N THR A 705 -15.49 -13.35 -27.39
CA THR A 705 -16.49 -13.00 -26.36
C THR A 705 -16.28 -13.88 -25.13
N THR A 706 -16.46 -13.30 -23.95
CA THR A 706 -16.51 -14.01 -22.67
C THR A 706 -17.70 -13.53 -21.85
N VAL A 707 -18.19 -14.39 -20.93
CA VAL A 707 -19.19 -13.99 -19.95
C VAL A 707 -18.50 -13.68 -18.63
N VAL A 708 -18.70 -12.47 -18.15
CA VAL A 708 -18.25 -12.03 -16.81
C VAL A 708 -19.41 -12.15 -15.85
N THR A 709 -19.17 -12.78 -14.70
CA THR A 709 -20.15 -12.95 -13.63
C THR A 709 -19.67 -12.28 -12.36
N LEU A 710 -20.48 -11.40 -11.80
CA LEU A 710 -20.22 -10.63 -10.59
C LEU A 710 -21.29 -10.95 -9.55
N LYS A 711 -20.89 -11.14 -8.30
CA LYS A 711 -21.82 -11.46 -7.19
C LYS A 711 -21.77 -10.38 -6.14
N VAL A 712 -22.94 -10.00 -5.64
CA VAL A 712 -23.14 -9.06 -4.53
C VAL A 712 -24.10 -9.70 -3.54
N ASN A 713 -23.73 -9.79 -2.26
CA ASN A 713 -24.64 -10.23 -1.22
C ASN A 713 -25.54 -9.06 -0.79
N ALA A 714 -26.74 -9.34 -0.36
CA ALA A 714 -27.64 -8.32 0.19
C ALA A 714 -26.98 -7.52 1.34
N ALA A 715 -26.20 -8.18 2.19
CA ALA A 715 -25.46 -7.53 3.27
C ALA A 715 -24.45 -6.48 2.79
N ASP A 716 -23.88 -6.64 1.58
CA ASP A 716 -22.93 -5.68 1.01
C ASP A 716 -23.60 -4.37 0.54
N LEU A 717 -24.94 -4.35 0.50
CA LEU A 717 -25.77 -3.19 0.16
C LEU A 717 -26.16 -2.34 1.37
N ALA A 718 -25.79 -2.79 2.58
CA ALA A 718 -26.10 -2.11 3.82
C ALA A 718 -25.31 -0.80 3.95
N SER A 719 -25.92 0.20 4.60
CA SER A 719 -25.27 1.39 5.13
C SER A 719 -25.28 1.34 6.65
N TYR A 720 -24.31 1.98 7.30
CA TYR A 720 -24.25 2.00 8.75
C TYR A 720 -25.13 3.10 9.32
N ASP A 721 -26.08 2.70 10.18
CA ASP A 721 -26.92 3.59 10.95
C ASP A 721 -26.33 3.76 12.36
N GLU A 722 -25.80 4.96 12.65
CA GLU A 722 -25.15 5.27 13.93
C GLU A 722 -26.14 5.25 15.10
N ALA A 723 -27.39 5.75 14.87
CA ALA A 723 -28.41 5.79 15.90
C ALA A 723 -28.87 4.39 16.32
N ALA A 724 -28.99 3.50 15.33
CA ALA A 724 -29.38 2.12 15.55
C ALA A 724 -28.19 1.23 15.95
N SER A 725 -26.95 1.70 15.77
CA SER A 725 -25.72 0.90 15.86
C SER A 725 -25.85 -0.40 15.06
N ALA A 726 -26.14 -0.27 13.76
CA ALA A 726 -26.46 -1.41 12.91
C ALA A 726 -26.12 -1.16 11.43
N TRP A 727 -25.77 -2.21 10.74
CA TRP A 727 -25.83 -2.25 9.29
C TRP A 727 -27.28 -2.42 8.85
N VAL A 728 -27.78 -1.54 7.99
CA VAL A 728 -29.16 -1.52 7.55
C VAL A 728 -29.24 -1.56 6.02
N VAL A 729 -29.97 -2.52 5.50
CA VAL A 729 -30.39 -2.58 4.09
C VAL A 729 -31.81 -2.02 3.99
N THR A 730 -31.97 -0.88 3.34
CA THR A 730 -33.28 -0.31 3.02
C THR A 730 -33.95 -1.18 1.94
N PRO A 731 -35.21 -1.61 2.12
CA PRO A 731 -35.89 -2.40 1.10
C PRO A 731 -36.25 -1.55 -0.11
N GLY A 732 -36.28 -2.14 -1.30
CA GLY A 732 -36.75 -1.50 -2.53
C GLY A 732 -36.01 -1.94 -3.77
N ASN A 733 -36.29 -1.25 -4.89
CA ASN A 733 -35.75 -1.56 -6.20
C ASN A 733 -34.38 -0.88 -6.39
N TYR A 734 -33.29 -1.66 -6.30
CA TYR A 734 -31.91 -1.20 -6.46
C TYR A 734 -31.50 -1.24 -7.93
N LYS A 735 -30.68 -0.27 -8.35
CA LYS A 735 -30.05 -0.26 -9.68
C LYS A 735 -28.67 -0.88 -9.62
N PHE A 736 -28.44 -1.90 -10.44
CA PHE A 736 -27.15 -2.55 -10.65
C PHE A 736 -26.56 -2.01 -11.96
N LEU A 737 -25.51 -1.23 -11.87
CA LEU A 737 -24.92 -0.44 -12.94
C LEU A 737 -23.63 -1.12 -13.41
N VAL A 738 -23.67 -1.82 -14.54
CA VAL A 738 -22.51 -2.44 -15.15
C VAL A 738 -21.76 -1.41 -15.96
N GLY A 739 -20.48 -1.15 -15.67
CA GLY A 739 -19.72 -0.09 -16.32
C GLY A 739 -18.26 -0.46 -16.60
N ALA A 740 -17.63 0.37 -17.42
CA ALA A 740 -16.20 0.39 -17.69
C ALA A 740 -15.47 1.46 -16.85
N SER A 741 -16.22 2.32 -16.17
CA SER A 741 -15.77 3.28 -15.15
C SER A 741 -16.97 3.76 -14.35
N SER A 742 -16.77 4.59 -13.32
CA SER A 742 -17.87 5.18 -12.54
C SER A 742 -18.80 6.09 -13.37
N ARG A 743 -18.32 6.57 -14.53
CA ARG A 743 -19.07 7.46 -15.43
C ARG A 743 -19.33 6.87 -16.82
N ASP A 744 -18.85 5.65 -17.10
CA ASP A 744 -19.10 4.94 -18.36
C ASP A 744 -19.92 3.68 -18.07
N ILE A 745 -21.24 3.88 -17.83
CA ILE A 745 -22.20 2.82 -17.54
C ILE A 745 -22.71 2.24 -18.86
N LYS A 746 -22.53 0.92 -19.02
CA LYS A 746 -22.90 0.16 -20.24
C LYS A 746 -24.29 -0.48 -20.13
N ALA A 747 -24.70 -0.86 -18.92
CA ALA A 747 -26.03 -1.41 -18.68
C ALA A 747 -26.53 -1.04 -17.27
N THR A 748 -27.84 -0.84 -17.18
CA THR A 748 -28.54 -0.62 -15.91
C THR A 748 -29.58 -1.74 -15.75
N LEU A 749 -29.47 -2.46 -14.65
CA LEU A 749 -30.37 -3.55 -14.28
C LEU A 749 -31.05 -3.20 -12.97
N GLU A 750 -32.21 -3.76 -12.72
CA GLU A 750 -32.98 -3.51 -11.51
C GLU A 750 -33.32 -4.83 -10.80
N ALA A 751 -33.27 -4.83 -9.49
CA ALA A 751 -33.71 -5.95 -8.67
C ALA A 751 -34.23 -5.47 -7.31
N GLU A 752 -35.28 -6.12 -6.84
CA GLU A 752 -35.81 -5.91 -5.49
C GLU A 752 -34.84 -6.43 -4.44
N VAL A 753 -34.60 -5.64 -3.42
CA VAL A 753 -33.78 -5.99 -2.26
C VAL A 753 -34.64 -5.94 -1.01
N ALA A 754 -34.63 -7.01 -0.23
CA ALA A 754 -35.36 -7.08 1.02
C ALA A 754 -34.64 -6.32 2.15
N ALA A 755 -35.42 -5.83 3.12
CA ALA A 755 -34.87 -5.24 4.33
C ALA A 755 -34.01 -6.24 5.10
N ALA A 756 -32.88 -5.76 5.61
CA ALA A 756 -32.04 -6.51 6.53
C ALA A 756 -31.42 -5.57 7.55
N THR A 757 -31.20 -6.09 8.76
CA THR A 757 -30.53 -5.34 9.83
C THR A 757 -29.59 -6.26 10.58
N GLN A 758 -28.34 -5.83 10.72
CA GLN A 758 -27.34 -6.52 11.51
C GLN A 758 -26.82 -5.58 12.60
N LYS A 759 -27.12 -5.86 13.86
CA LYS A 759 -26.62 -5.10 15.00
C LYS A 759 -25.11 -5.22 15.15
N THR A 760 -24.50 -4.14 15.61
CA THR A 760 -23.07 -4.04 15.94
C THR A 760 -22.90 -3.43 17.33
N ASN A 761 -21.65 -3.32 17.78
CA ASN A 761 -21.33 -2.56 18.98
C ASN A 761 -21.37 -1.05 18.68
N ASN A 762 -21.83 -0.27 19.66
CA ASN A 762 -21.88 1.19 19.59
C ASN A 762 -20.56 1.79 20.11
N ILE A 763 -19.55 1.81 19.25
CA ILE A 763 -18.16 2.12 19.56
C ILE A 763 -17.58 3.18 18.61
N LEU A 764 -16.40 3.68 18.94
CA LEU A 764 -15.61 4.63 18.13
C LEU A 764 -16.35 5.95 17.88
N LYS A 765 -17.09 6.43 18.87
CA LYS A 765 -17.85 7.69 18.77
C LYS A 765 -16.92 8.90 18.70
N LEU A 766 -17.39 9.92 18.01
CA LEU A 766 -16.82 11.26 18.13
C LEU A 766 -16.97 11.76 19.56
N GLN A 767 -15.93 12.40 20.09
CA GLN A 767 -15.99 13.05 21.40
C GLN A 767 -16.85 14.32 21.34
N GLU A 768 -16.74 15.07 20.25
CA GLU A 768 -17.51 16.28 20.01
C GLU A 768 -18.26 16.18 18.66
N PRO A 769 -19.46 16.77 18.57
CA PRO A 769 -20.21 16.79 17.32
C PRO A 769 -19.43 17.51 16.20
N MET A 770 -19.46 16.97 15.00
CA MET A 770 -18.83 17.55 13.81
C MET A 770 -19.87 17.80 12.73
N SER A 771 -19.71 18.90 12.00
CA SER A 771 -20.56 19.17 10.82
C SER A 771 -20.10 18.26 9.68
N LEU A 772 -20.97 17.37 9.24
CA LEU A 772 -20.70 16.41 8.18
C LEU A 772 -21.35 16.86 6.87
N LEU A 773 -20.65 16.62 5.77
CA LEU A 773 -21.17 16.81 4.43
C LEU A 773 -22.39 15.91 4.21
N LYS A 774 -23.45 16.48 3.67
CA LYS A 774 -24.68 15.77 3.32
C LYS A 774 -25.07 16.03 1.87
N ARG A 775 -25.72 15.05 1.28
CA ARG A 775 -26.30 15.12 -0.07
C ARG A 775 -27.51 16.03 -0.13
#